data_c3b0ff95ba73a0d79700ea02c7305241
#
_entry.id   c3b0ff95ba73a0d79700ea02c7305241
#
_cell.length_a   1.000
_cell.length_b   1.000
_cell.length_c   1.000
_cell.angle_alpha   90.00
_cell.angle_beta   90.00
_cell.angle_gamma   90.00
#
_symmetry.space_group_name_H-M   'P 1'
#
loop_
_entity.id
_entity.type
_entity.pdbx_description
1 polymer ?
#
loop_
_entity_poly.entity_id
_entity_poly.type
_entity_poly.pdbx_seq_one_letter_code
_entity_poly.pdbx_strand_id
1 'polypeptide(L)'
;METFHNIGSSTDWIVMVVYFMAIMLFGSYFGRYTRNTADFFFGGRRFSWWLIAMSIVATGVGSHSFVKYSAKAFEHGFSSSMTYINDWFFVPFFLFGWLPIIVYTKVRSIPEYFEKRFSPSARFLATILLMLYMIGYIGIGFLTLGKAVLPMMPETLTLLGTSFDITLMRAVIVIAIITGIYITFGGQTAVIFTDLLQGFILIFAGLFLFVLGIDYIGDFGIFWKLLPVEWKLPLAHYNYPSSFNFVGIFWQDGVAGSIGFLFMNQGLIMRFMATRSVDEGRKAAAVNILFMLPISAIVVGNAGWIGKAIAVADPSVVSPNTSPDQIFVVVASIVAMPGVFGFIMAALTAALMSTVDTLINATAAIFINDVYRPTKRFLQRKQKEKAINDKKELFAARIASIAITATGVIAVLAFKNFPTVYEAHGFFHSTLTPPLVVAIFLGVFWKKFTPAAVMTTFIGGVALMMLGARYPGVLIAPFDHGIVMNPDHPYSYIRALYNMLMCFGVGVLITFTTQVQKNVVTRLKGFENHKQIGYGIIGLDVLLFVMVAVNTGSLSFLMSAAILIVLTVPVVVTYFGHYDEVHHTTGLTSWTMETARERFKGSKVNDAEGDIVELNWKIAEGEGNIVRLSDNDMKRMKANAGDLLYLCDKRKWLGGLKSIHAVFGTPHDEDGTVYITEEQQKGGLFVTGRVLTAEKEM
;
A
#
# COMPACT_ATOMS: atom_id res chain seq x y z
N MET A 1 28.96 -14.05 8.41
CA MET A 1 27.87 -13.66 9.33
C MET A 1 27.41 -14.92 10.04
N GLU A 2 27.46 -14.90 11.35
CA GLU A 2 26.98 -16.03 12.17
C GLU A 2 25.47 -16.11 12.07
N THR A 3 24.95 -17.29 11.76
CA THR A 3 23.51 -17.59 11.77
C THR A 3 23.17 -18.29 13.07
N PHE A 4 22.23 -17.73 13.82
CA PHE A 4 21.75 -18.32 15.07
C PHE A 4 20.68 -19.38 14.78
N HIS A 5 20.67 -20.43 15.56
CA HIS A 5 19.65 -21.49 15.55
C HIS A 5 19.28 -21.85 16.99
N ASN A 6 18.13 -22.50 17.17
CA ASN A 6 17.63 -22.96 18.47
C ASN A 6 17.43 -21.86 19.53
N ILE A 7 17.15 -20.61 19.10
CA ILE A 7 16.82 -19.53 20.02
C ILE A 7 15.40 -19.76 20.54
N GLY A 8 15.24 -19.68 21.87
CA GLY A 8 13.95 -19.84 22.55
C GLY A 8 13.79 -21.20 23.22
N SER A 9 12.75 -21.32 24.02
CA SER A 9 12.40 -22.48 24.82
C SER A 9 11.13 -23.16 24.31
N SER A 10 10.82 -24.34 24.82
CA SER A 10 9.55 -25.04 24.55
C SER A 10 8.34 -24.18 24.97
N THR A 11 8.47 -23.39 26.05
CA THR A 11 7.42 -22.47 26.50
C THR A 11 7.13 -21.41 25.45
N ASP A 12 8.13 -20.88 24.79
CA ASP A 12 7.99 -19.86 23.74
C ASP A 12 7.20 -20.42 22.54
N TRP A 13 7.52 -21.65 22.14
CA TRP A 13 6.76 -22.32 21.06
C TRP A 13 5.31 -22.59 21.44
N ILE A 14 5.03 -22.98 22.70
CA ILE A 14 3.65 -23.16 23.19
C ILE A 14 2.89 -21.82 23.10
N VAL A 15 3.49 -20.73 23.58
CA VAL A 15 2.86 -19.39 23.52
C VAL A 15 2.57 -18.99 22.08
N MET A 16 3.52 -19.18 21.17
CA MET A 16 3.32 -18.90 19.73
C MET A 16 2.17 -19.71 19.14
N VAL A 17 2.13 -21.02 19.38
CA VAL A 17 1.07 -21.90 18.85
C VAL A 17 -0.30 -21.49 19.40
N VAL A 18 -0.40 -21.24 20.71
CA VAL A 18 -1.64 -20.77 21.33
C VAL A 18 -2.10 -19.45 20.73
N TYR A 19 -1.19 -18.51 20.54
CA TYR A 19 -1.47 -17.23 19.90
C TYR A 19 -2.00 -17.40 18.48
N PHE A 20 -1.33 -18.21 17.64
CA PHE A 20 -1.75 -18.46 16.27
C PHE A 20 -3.14 -19.13 16.22
N MET A 21 -3.38 -20.12 17.08
CA MET A 21 -4.71 -20.74 17.17
C MET A 21 -5.79 -19.72 17.55
N ALA A 22 -5.50 -18.85 18.52
CA ALA A 22 -6.44 -17.81 18.94
C ALA A 22 -6.77 -16.82 17.80
N ILE A 23 -5.76 -16.35 17.05
CA ILE A 23 -5.95 -15.46 15.90
C ILE A 23 -6.70 -16.15 14.76
N MET A 24 -6.39 -17.42 14.47
CA MET A 24 -7.11 -18.19 13.45
C MET A 24 -8.59 -18.39 13.81
N LEU A 25 -8.90 -18.72 15.06
CA LEU A 25 -10.27 -18.86 15.54
C LEU A 25 -11.02 -17.52 15.49
N PHE A 26 -10.36 -16.44 15.90
CA PHE A 26 -10.92 -15.09 15.85
C PHE A 26 -11.21 -14.65 14.41
N GLY A 27 -10.27 -14.83 13.50
CA GLY A 27 -10.46 -14.53 12.08
C GLY A 27 -11.57 -15.35 11.44
N SER A 28 -11.61 -16.66 11.74
CA SER A 28 -12.67 -17.56 11.26
C SER A 28 -14.05 -17.14 11.76
N TYR A 29 -14.14 -16.68 13.01
CA TYR A 29 -15.39 -16.15 13.55
C TYR A 29 -15.93 -14.97 12.74
N PHE A 30 -15.09 -14.06 12.31
CA PHE A 30 -15.49 -12.91 11.47
C PHE A 30 -15.67 -13.30 9.99
N GLY A 31 -14.98 -14.31 9.50
CA GLY A 31 -15.16 -14.86 8.16
C GLY A 31 -16.59 -15.27 7.83
N ARG A 32 -17.40 -15.65 8.85
CA ARG A 32 -18.83 -15.96 8.70
C ARG A 32 -19.69 -14.81 8.18
N TYR A 33 -19.20 -13.57 8.31
CA TYR A 33 -19.89 -12.38 7.82
C TYR A 33 -19.62 -12.07 6.35
N THR A 34 -18.73 -12.83 5.72
CA THR A 34 -18.41 -12.72 4.29
C THR A 34 -19.42 -13.51 3.47
N ARG A 35 -20.35 -12.86 2.78
CA ARG A 35 -21.45 -13.47 2.03
C ARG A 35 -21.30 -13.44 0.53
N ASN A 36 -20.64 -12.40 0.01
CA ASN A 36 -20.49 -12.15 -1.40
C ASN A 36 -19.06 -11.65 -1.73
N THR A 37 -18.76 -11.45 -3.00
CA THR A 37 -17.44 -10.96 -3.42
C THR A 37 -17.14 -9.53 -2.96
N ALA A 38 -18.16 -8.69 -2.72
CA ALA A 38 -17.97 -7.34 -2.19
C ALA A 38 -17.56 -7.37 -0.71
N ASP A 39 -18.18 -8.24 0.10
CA ASP A 39 -17.74 -8.46 1.49
C ASP A 39 -16.36 -9.10 1.54
N PHE A 40 -16.08 -10.04 0.62
CA PHE A 40 -14.80 -10.76 0.57
C PHE A 40 -13.62 -9.82 0.25
N PHE A 41 -13.77 -8.89 -0.71
CA PHE A 41 -12.68 -8.01 -1.13
C PHE A 41 -12.71 -6.63 -0.47
N PHE A 42 -13.88 -6.08 -0.14
CA PHE A 42 -14.03 -4.69 0.32
C PHE A 42 -14.73 -4.54 1.67
N GLY A 43 -14.98 -5.65 2.38
CA GLY A 43 -15.62 -5.61 3.69
C GLY A 43 -16.99 -4.93 3.74
N GLY A 44 -17.68 -4.82 2.58
CA GLY A 44 -18.99 -4.16 2.48
C GLY A 44 -18.95 -2.63 2.52
N ARG A 45 -17.78 -1.98 2.53
CA ARG A 45 -17.59 -0.51 2.55
C ARG A 45 -18.33 0.20 3.69
N ARG A 46 -18.21 -0.31 4.91
CA ARG A 46 -19.04 0.10 6.06
C ARG A 46 -18.27 0.49 7.31
N PHE A 47 -16.93 0.39 7.30
CA PHE A 47 -16.12 0.49 8.51
C PHE A 47 -15.72 1.92 8.87
N SER A 48 -15.60 2.16 10.18
CA SER A 48 -15.16 3.42 10.77
C SER A 48 -13.64 3.59 10.74
N TRP A 49 -13.18 4.83 10.81
CA TRP A 49 -11.78 5.23 10.70
C TRP A 49 -10.82 4.51 11.66
N TRP A 50 -11.21 4.33 12.93
CA TRP A 50 -10.32 3.76 13.94
C TRP A 50 -9.98 2.29 13.67
N LEU A 51 -10.95 1.52 13.17
CA LEU A 51 -10.76 0.13 12.80
C LEU A 51 -9.82 0.02 11.59
N ILE A 52 -10.04 0.88 10.60
CA ILE A 52 -9.19 0.94 9.40
C ILE A 52 -7.79 1.46 9.75
N ALA A 53 -7.65 2.47 10.61
CA ALA A 53 -6.34 2.97 11.04
C ALA A 53 -5.49 1.85 11.67
N MET A 54 -6.07 1.06 12.59
CA MET A 54 -5.35 -0.06 13.22
C MET A 54 -5.04 -1.18 12.24
N SER A 55 -5.93 -1.47 11.30
CA SER A 55 -5.66 -2.45 10.24
C SER A 55 -4.51 -1.98 9.32
N ILE A 56 -4.43 -0.69 9.02
CA ILE A 56 -3.30 -0.11 8.27
C ILE A 56 -2.00 -0.20 9.07
N VAL A 57 -2.03 0.05 10.38
CA VAL A 57 -0.84 -0.13 11.26
C VAL A 57 -0.35 -1.57 11.20
N ALA A 58 -1.22 -2.54 11.43
CA ALA A 58 -0.85 -3.96 11.40
C ALA A 58 -0.22 -4.37 10.06
N THR A 59 -0.74 -3.84 8.95
CA THR A 59 -0.25 -4.15 7.61
C THR A 59 1.00 -3.38 7.22
N GLY A 60 1.05 -2.08 7.52
CA GLY A 60 2.15 -1.19 7.14
C GLY A 60 3.39 -1.41 8.01
N VAL A 61 3.19 -1.59 9.30
CA VAL A 61 4.28 -1.82 10.27
C VAL A 61 4.72 -3.28 10.29
N GLY A 62 3.77 -4.21 10.08
CA GLY A 62 4.03 -5.63 10.24
C GLY A 62 4.86 -6.28 9.15
N SER A 63 4.86 -5.74 7.89
CA SER A 63 5.29 -6.51 6.73
C SER A 63 6.74 -6.99 6.78
N HIS A 64 7.66 -6.09 6.81
CA HIS A 64 9.10 -6.36 6.83
C HIS A 64 9.80 -5.39 7.79
N SER A 65 8.99 -4.53 8.41
CA SER A 65 9.47 -3.37 9.13
C SER A 65 10.31 -3.75 10.35
N PHE A 66 9.89 -4.75 11.14
CA PHE A 66 10.63 -5.17 12.33
C PHE A 66 12.04 -5.69 12.00
N VAL A 67 12.16 -6.50 10.96
CA VAL A 67 13.47 -7.01 10.56
C VAL A 67 14.28 -5.91 9.89
N LYS A 68 13.68 -5.26 8.89
CA LYS A 68 14.35 -4.26 8.05
C LYS A 68 14.82 -3.03 8.83
N TYR A 69 13.97 -2.47 9.70
CA TYR A 69 14.30 -1.23 10.40
C TYR A 69 15.08 -1.47 11.70
N SER A 70 14.89 -2.59 12.37
CA SER A 70 15.81 -3.00 13.42
C SER A 70 17.23 -3.20 12.90
N ALA A 71 17.38 -3.79 11.69
CA ALA A 71 18.68 -3.91 11.04
C ALA A 71 19.31 -2.53 10.82
N LYS A 72 18.58 -1.58 10.21
CA LYS A 72 19.10 -0.22 9.97
C LYS A 72 19.29 0.59 11.25
N ALA A 73 18.47 0.36 12.27
CA ALA A 73 18.67 0.97 13.59
C ALA A 73 19.93 0.46 14.29
N PHE A 74 20.28 -0.80 14.11
CA PHE A 74 21.54 -1.39 14.61
C PHE A 74 22.77 -0.84 13.88
N GLU A 75 22.65 -0.64 12.54
CA GLU A 75 23.73 -0.12 11.70
C GLU A 75 23.90 1.40 11.81
N HIS A 76 22.81 2.18 11.95
CA HIS A 76 22.79 3.63 11.77
C HIS A 76 22.04 4.42 12.84
N GLY A 77 21.44 3.76 13.83
CA GLY A 77 20.79 4.41 14.98
C GLY A 77 19.44 5.05 14.68
N PHE A 78 19.16 6.20 15.31
CA PHE A 78 17.86 6.89 15.23
C PHE A 78 17.51 7.40 13.83
N SER A 79 18.48 7.62 12.97
CA SER A 79 18.26 8.01 11.57
C SER A 79 17.45 6.98 10.78
N SER A 80 17.37 5.73 11.22
CA SER A 80 16.51 4.70 10.63
C SER A 80 15.03 5.10 10.60
N SER A 81 14.59 5.98 11.50
CA SER A 81 13.21 6.48 11.58
C SER A 81 12.80 7.33 10.38
N MET A 82 13.78 7.87 9.61
CA MET A 82 13.50 8.68 8.42
C MET A 82 12.65 7.96 7.38
N THR A 83 12.78 6.64 7.30
CA THR A 83 12.04 5.83 6.32
C THR A 83 10.51 5.91 6.50
N TYR A 84 10.04 6.16 7.73
CA TYR A 84 8.62 6.41 8.02
C TYR A 84 8.23 7.89 7.90
N ILE A 85 9.13 8.81 8.30
CA ILE A 85 8.85 10.25 8.27
C ILE A 85 8.66 10.73 6.82
N ASN A 86 9.33 10.12 5.85
CA ASN A 86 9.21 10.46 4.44
C ASN A 86 7.78 10.35 3.89
N ASP A 87 6.92 9.51 4.46
CA ASP A 87 5.52 9.40 4.07
C ASP A 87 4.75 10.71 4.22
N TRP A 88 5.12 11.55 5.18
CA TRP A 88 4.44 12.81 5.47
C TRP A 88 4.38 13.78 4.29
N PHE A 89 5.38 13.78 3.42
CA PHE A 89 5.40 14.63 2.24
C PHE A 89 4.28 14.31 1.25
N PHE A 90 3.85 13.05 1.19
CA PHE A 90 2.90 12.57 0.19
C PHE A 90 1.48 12.39 0.71
N VAL A 91 1.27 12.49 2.02
CA VAL A 91 -0.05 12.38 2.66
C VAL A 91 -1.07 13.35 2.11
N PRO A 92 -0.80 14.66 1.94
CA PRO A 92 -1.77 15.59 1.39
C PRO A 92 -2.25 15.19 -0.01
N PHE A 93 -1.34 14.73 -0.87
CA PHE A 93 -1.70 14.26 -2.21
C PHE A 93 -2.60 13.03 -2.18
N PHE A 94 -2.36 12.13 -1.22
CA PHE A 94 -3.23 10.98 -1.00
C PHE A 94 -4.61 11.42 -0.49
N LEU A 95 -4.66 12.20 0.59
CA LEU A 95 -5.90 12.59 1.27
C LEU A 95 -6.85 13.42 0.39
N PHE A 96 -6.29 14.33 -0.41
CA PHE A 96 -7.07 15.27 -1.21
C PHE A 96 -7.16 14.91 -2.69
N GLY A 97 -6.31 14.01 -3.16
CA GLY A 97 -6.28 13.56 -4.56
C GLY A 97 -6.80 12.15 -4.74
N TRP A 98 -6.03 11.16 -4.33
CA TRP A 98 -6.28 9.76 -4.66
C TRP A 98 -7.42 9.12 -3.86
N LEU A 99 -7.44 9.31 -2.54
CA LEU A 99 -8.44 8.72 -1.65
C LEU A 99 -9.89 9.06 -2.06
N PRO A 100 -10.26 10.33 -2.31
CA PRO A 100 -11.61 10.64 -2.78
C PRO A 100 -11.95 9.97 -4.11
N ILE A 101 -11.01 9.89 -5.05
CA ILE A 101 -11.24 9.23 -6.34
C ILE A 101 -11.62 7.77 -6.12
N ILE A 102 -10.82 7.00 -5.36
CA ILE A 102 -11.08 5.57 -5.16
C ILE A 102 -12.40 5.30 -4.42
N VAL A 103 -12.76 6.16 -3.47
CA VAL A 103 -14.01 6.00 -2.70
C VAL A 103 -15.22 6.40 -3.55
N TYR A 104 -15.25 7.60 -4.14
CA TYR A 104 -16.42 8.10 -4.89
C TYR A 104 -16.66 7.35 -6.21
N THR A 105 -15.60 6.97 -6.93
CA THR A 105 -15.77 6.24 -8.19
C THR A 105 -15.95 4.74 -8.01
N LYS A 106 -15.83 4.25 -6.78
CA LYS A 106 -16.00 2.82 -6.42
C LYS A 106 -15.20 1.89 -7.32
N VAL A 107 -14.00 2.32 -7.74
CA VAL A 107 -13.10 1.43 -8.49
C VAL A 107 -12.75 0.21 -7.64
N ARG A 108 -12.67 -0.95 -8.26
CA ARG A 108 -12.38 -2.22 -7.55
C ARG A 108 -10.90 -2.55 -7.51
N SER A 109 -10.15 -1.96 -8.46
CA SER A 109 -8.71 -2.16 -8.58
C SER A 109 -8.06 -0.92 -9.20
N ILE A 110 -6.76 -0.77 -8.98
CA ILE A 110 -5.97 0.28 -9.62
C ILE A 110 -6.01 0.15 -11.15
N PRO A 111 -5.87 -1.04 -11.76
CA PRO A 111 -6.02 -1.19 -13.21
C PRO A 111 -7.40 -0.72 -13.74
N GLU A 112 -8.48 -0.93 -12.98
CA GLU A 112 -9.81 -0.42 -13.37
C GLU A 112 -9.85 1.12 -13.45
N TYR A 113 -9.11 1.82 -12.56
CA TYR A 113 -8.93 3.26 -12.68
C TYR A 113 -8.29 3.65 -14.01
N PHE A 114 -7.24 2.95 -14.44
CA PHE A 114 -6.58 3.22 -15.72
C PHE A 114 -7.50 2.97 -16.92
N GLU A 115 -8.38 1.97 -16.86
CA GLU A 115 -9.39 1.77 -17.90
C GLU A 115 -10.37 2.92 -17.98
N LYS A 116 -10.97 3.29 -16.84
CA LYS A 116 -11.97 4.37 -16.76
C LYS A 116 -11.38 5.73 -17.13
N ARG A 117 -10.12 5.96 -16.77
CA ARG A 117 -9.43 7.23 -17.00
C ARG A 117 -8.85 7.34 -18.41
N PHE A 118 -8.37 6.25 -18.99
CA PHE A 118 -7.58 6.25 -20.21
C PHE A 118 -8.08 5.24 -21.26
N SER A 119 -7.83 3.95 -21.07
CA SER A 119 -8.20 2.93 -22.04
C SER A 119 -8.11 1.49 -21.49
N PRO A 120 -8.77 0.51 -22.15
CA PRO A 120 -8.60 -0.92 -21.82
C PRO A 120 -7.16 -1.41 -21.94
N SER A 121 -6.38 -0.87 -22.88
CA SER A 121 -4.96 -1.23 -23.06
C SER A 121 -4.13 -0.73 -21.87
N ALA A 122 -4.42 0.47 -21.34
CA ALA A 122 -3.77 0.98 -20.14
C ALA A 122 -4.08 0.10 -18.92
N ARG A 123 -5.32 -0.40 -18.78
CA ARG A 123 -5.70 -1.38 -17.76
C ARG A 123 -4.87 -2.65 -17.87
N PHE A 124 -4.71 -3.19 -19.08
CA PHE A 124 -3.97 -4.43 -19.30
C PHE A 124 -2.50 -4.31 -18.86
N LEU A 125 -1.79 -3.26 -19.28
CA LEU A 125 -0.40 -3.02 -18.87
C LEU A 125 -0.28 -2.72 -17.37
N ALA A 126 -1.19 -1.92 -16.82
CA ALA A 126 -1.23 -1.66 -15.38
C ALA A 126 -1.46 -2.94 -14.58
N THR A 127 -2.29 -3.88 -15.09
CA THR A 127 -2.52 -5.18 -14.44
C THR A 127 -1.23 -5.98 -14.37
N ILE A 128 -0.48 -6.07 -15.49
CA ILE A 128 0.79 -6.81 -15.52
C ILE A 128 1.79 -6.22 -14.53
N LEU A 129 2.03 -4.91 -14.58
CA LEU A 129 3.00 -4.23 -13.72
C LEU A 129 2.60 -4.34 -12.24
N LEU A 130 1.31 -4.16 -11.94
CA LEU A 130 0.82 -4.24 -10.57
C LEU A 130 0.89 -5.67 -10.03
N MET A 131 0.57 -6.69 -10.82
CA MET A 131 0.70 -8.08 -10.40
C MET A 131 2.17 -8.45 -10.14
N LEU A 132 3.10 -8.01 -10.99
CA LEU A 132 4.54 -8.21 -10.74
C LEU A 132 4.98 -7.53 -9.43
N TYR A 133 4.53 -6.29 -9.21
CA TYR A 133 4.78 -5.59 -7.95
C TYR A 133 4.22 -6.35 -6.76
N MET A 134 2.97 -6.77 -6.79
CA MET A 134 2.32 -7.46 -5.67
C MET A 134 2.99 -8.82 -5.38
N ILE A 135 3.32 -9.61 -6.40
CA ILE A 135 4.01 -10.90 -6.26
C ILE A 135 5.42 -10.71 -5.68
N GLY A 136 6.16 -9.74 -6.18
CA GLY A 136 7.50 -9.41 -5.64
C GLY A 136 7.42 -9.01 -4.17
N TYR A 137 6.40 -8.21 -3.80
CA TYR A 137 6.21 -7.79 -2.42
C TYR A 137 5.82 -8.96 -1.49
N ILE A 138 5.01 -9.91 -1.97
CA ILE A 138 4.73 -11.17 -1.27
C ILE A 138 6.02 -11.98 -1.07
N GLY A 139 6.89 -12.03 -2.09
CA GLY A 139 8.19 -12.70 -1.99
C GLY A 139 9.10 -12.10 -0.92
N ILE A 140 9.18 -10.77 -0.84
CA ILE A 140 9.91 -10.07 0.24
C ILE A 140 9.27 -10.37 1.60
N GLY A 141 7.94 -10.39 1.69
CA GLY A 141 7.22 -10.75 2.91
C GLY A 141 7.57 -12.17 3.39
N PHE A 142 7.57 -13.15 2.52
CA PHE A 142 7.97 -14.52 2.84
C PHE A 142 9.46 -14.64 3.19
N LEU A 143 10.34 -13.93 2.49
CA LEU A 143 11.76 -13.84 2.84
C LEU A 143 11.94 -13.33 4.26
N THR A 144 11.25 -12.26 4.60
CA THR A 144 11.32 -11.64 5.93
C THR A 144 10.81 -12.57 7.03
N LEU A 145 9.66 -13.21 6.78
CA LEU A 145 9.11 -14.23 7.69
C LEU A 145 10.10 -15.38 7.91
N GLY A 146 10.69 -15.87 6.83
CA GLY A 146 11.71 -16.93 6.91
C GLY A 146 12.92 -16.50 7.75
N LYS A 147 13.47 -15.30 7.51
CA LYS A 147 14.59 -14.75 8.28
C LYS A 147 14.24 -14.49 9.75
N ALA A 148 13.00 -14.11 10.05
CA ALA A 148 12.55 -13.86 11.42
C ALA A 148 12.36 -15.15 12.24
N VAL A 149 11.87 -16.23 11.60
CA VAL A 149 11.56 -17.48 12.31
C VAL A 149 12.72 -18.47 12.29
N LEU A 150 13.58 -18.43 11.28
CA LEU A 150 14.72 -19.35 11.13
C LEU A 150 15.59 -19.45 12.39
N PRO A 151 15.94 -18.36 13.10
CA PRO A 151 16.74 -18.45 14.33
C PRO A 151 16.11 -19.27 15.46
N MET A 152 14.78 -19.40 15.49
CA MET A 152 14.06 -20.19 16.47
C MET A 152 13.98 -21.68 16.08
N MET A 153 14.18 -22.01 14.81
CA MET A 153 14.09 -23.39 14.31
C MET A 153 15.35 -24.18 14.62
N PRO A 154 15.24 -25.51 14.83
CA PRO A 154 16.41 -26.38 14.94
C PRO A 154 17.17 -26.42 13.62
N GLU A 155 18.47 -26.71 13.67
CA GLU A 155 19.27 -26.89 12.45
C GLU A 155 18.78 -28.07 11.62
N THR A 156 18.40 -29.16 12.31
CA THR A 156 17.90 -30.39 11.68
C THR A 156 16.59 -30.81 12.32
N LEU A 157 15.63 -31.19 11.50
CA LEU A 157 14.36 -31.78 11.91
C LEU A 157 14.31 -33.25 11.49
N THR A 158 14.15 -34.17 12.43
CA THR A 158 13.99 -35.59 12.13
C THR A 158 12.51 -35.96 12.06
N LEU A 159 12.04 -36.30 10.86
CA LEU A 159 10.68 -36.75 10.60
C LEU A 159 10.69 -38.17 10.03
N LEU A 160 9.98 -39.08 10.65
CA LEU A 160 9.86 -40.48 10.20
C LEU A 160 11.20 -41.16 9.96
N GLY A 161 12.22 -40.87 10.81
CA GLY A 161 13.56 -41.44 10.71
C GLY A 161 14.48 -40.81 9.66
N THR A 162 14.01 -39.76 8.95
CA THR A 162 14.85 -39.00 8.00
C THR A 162 15.14 -37.61 8.59
N SER A 163 16.42 -37.23 8.63
CA SER A 163 16.85 -35.90 9.08
C SER A 163 16.88 -34.91 7.91
N PHE A 164 16.31 -33.76 8.13
CA PHE A 164 16.22 -32.65 7.15
C PHE A 164 16.86 -31.41 7.76
N ASP A 165 17.85 -30.82 7.09
CA ASP A 165 18.41 -29.53 7.47
C ASP A 165 17.38 -28.43 7.27
N ILE A 166 17.13 -27.60 8.26
CA ILE A 166 16.21 -26.47 8.14
C ILE A 166 16.92 -25.29 7.49
N THR A 167 16.70 -25.16 6.19
CA THR A 167 17.18 -24.01 5.39
C THR A 167 16.15 -22.90 5.35
N LEU A 168 16.58 -21.67 5.02
CA LEU A 168 15.69 -20.52 4.82
C LEU A 168 14.50 -20.86 3.90
N MET A 169 14.74 -21.55 2.78
CA MET A 169 13.66 -21.91 1.85
C MET A 169 12.69 -22.93 2.42
N ARG A 170 13.16 -23.88 3.24
CA ARG A 170 12.28 -24.83 3.93
C ARG A 170 11.40 -24.12 4.97
N ALA A 171 11.97 -23.19 5.74
CA ALA A 171 11.22 -22.35 6.66
C ALA A 171 10.15 -21.53 5.91
N VAL A 172 10.52 -20.90 4.81
CA VAL A 172 9.58 -20.13 3.94
C VAL A 172 8.44 -21.01 3.44
N ILE A 173 8.71 -22.21 2.96
CA ILE A 173 7.68 -23.14 2.44
C ILE A 173 6.69 -23.52 3.55
N VAL A 174 7.17 -23.87 4.75
CA VAL A 174 6.31 -24.22 5.89
C VAL A 174 5.39 -23.05 6.25
N ILE A 175 5.95 -21.84 6.35
CA ILE A 175 5.18 -20.62 6.65
C ILE A 175 4.17 -20.33 5.55
N ALA A 176 4.57 -20.46 4.29
CA ALA A 176 3.69 -20.20 3.15
C ALA A 176 2.49 -21.17 3.09
N ILE A 177 2.69 -22.44 3.48
CA ILE A 177 1.60 -23.41 3.57
C ILE A 177 0.60 -22.98 4.66
N ILE A 178 1.09 -22.63 5.85
CA ILE A 178 0.24 -22.19 6.97
C ILE A 178 -0.55 -20.94 6.56
N THR A 179 0.14 -19.95 6.01
CA THR A 179 -0.45 -18.69 5.54
C THR A 179 -1.47 -18.92 4.42
N GLY A 180 -1.13 -19.74 3.43
CA GLY A 180 -2.00 -20.05 2.29
C GLY A 180 -3.31 -20.73 2.69
N ILE A 181 -3.29 -21.65 3.66
CA ILE A 181 -4.49 -22.30 4.18
C ILE A 181 -5.39 -21.28 4.86
N TYR A 182 -4.83 -20.49 5.76
CA TYR A 182 -5.58 -19.52 6.55
C TYR A 182 -6.30 -18.47 5.66
N ILE A 183 -5.59 -17.90 4.66
CA ILE A 183 -6.11 -16.81 3.82
C ILE A 183 -7.23 -17.25 2.89
N THR A 184 -7.17 -18.48 2.43
CA THR A 184 -8.16 -19.03 1.46
C THR A 184 -9.59 -18.96 1.99
N PHE A 185 -9.80 -18.89 3.31
CA PHE A 185 -11.11 -18.91 3.94
C PHE A 185 -11.57 -17.57 4.55
N GLY A 186 -10.65 -16.62 4.86
CA GLY A 186 -10.96 -15.46 5.70
C GLY A 186 -11.68 -14.29 5.01
N GLY A 187 -11.19 -13.81 3.88
CA GLY A 187 -11.68 -12.58 3.22
C GLY A 187 -11.36 -11.28 3.99
N GLN A 188 -11.66 -10.12 3.38
CA GLN A 188 -11.27 -8.79 3.88
C GLN A 188 -11.86 -8.44 5.27
N THR A 189 -13.10 -8.86 5.53
CA THR A 189 -13.73 -8.60 6.84
C THR A 189 -12.96 -9.29 7.96
N ALA A 190 -12.59 -10.56 7.78
CA ALA A 190 -11.79 -11.28 8.77
C ALA A 190 -10.42 -10.62 8.96
N VAL A 191 -9.76 -10.25 7.84
CA VAL A 191 -8.45 -9.58 7.86
C VAL A 191 -8.50 -8.28 8.66
N ILE A 192 -9.47 -7.40 8.43
CA ILE A 192 -9.58 -6.12 9.16
C ILE A 192 -9.71 -6.33 10.68
N PHE A 193 -10.46 -7.34 11.12
CA PHE A 193 -10.62 -7.64 12.55
C PHE A 193 -9.42 -8.33 13.18
N THR A 194 -8.76 -9.24 12.47
CA THR A 194 -7.50 -9.82 12.93
C THR A 194 -6.41 -8.75 13.00
N ASP A 195 -6.31 -7.87 12.00
CA ASP A 195 -5.39 -6.74 11.97
C ASP A 195 -5.60 -5.78 13.15
N LEU A 196 -6.85 -5.52 13.52
CA LEU A 196 -7.13 -4.68 14.70
C LEU A 196 -6.44 -5.22 15.94
N LEU A 197 -6.61 -6.51 16.21
CA LEU A 197 -6.00 -7.15 17.37
C LEU A 197 -4.49 -7.21 17.24
N GLN A 198 -4.00 -7.60 16.07
CA GLN A 198 -2.58 -7.73 15.77
C GLN A 198 -1.87 -6.37 15.84
N GLY A 199 -2.49 -5.30 15.36
CA GLY A 199 -1.93 -3.94 15.41
C GLY A 199 -1.72 -3.46 16.85
N PHE A 200 -2.67 -3.70 17.74
CA PHE A 200 -2.50 -3.37 19.16
C PHE A 200 -1.40 -4.21 19.83
N ILE A 201 -1.42 -5.51 19.61
CA ILE A 201 -0.44 -6.43 20.20
C ILE A 201 0.98 -6.09 19.71
N LEU A 202 1.12 -5.76 18.43
CA LEU A 202 2.37 -5.38 17.81
C LEU A 202 2.97 -4.11 18.43
N ILE A 203 2.18 -3.05 18.57
CA ILE A 203 2.64 -1.81 19.22
C ILE A 203 3.02 -2.09 20.67
N PHE A 204 2.18 -2.84 21.39
CA PHE A 204 2.46 -3.22 22.77
C PHE A 204 3.74 -4.04 22.91
N ALA A 205 3.92 -5.09 22.07
CA ALA A 205 5.10 -5.95 22.11
C ALA A 205 6.39 -5.18 21.79
N GLY A 206 6.34 -4.26 20.82
CA GLY A 206 7.50 -3.43 20.47
C GLY A 206 7.87 -2.44 21.58
N LEU A 207 6.89 -1.75 22.16
CA LEU A 207 7.15 -0.86 23.30
C LEU A 207 7.61 -1.64 24.53
N PHE A 208 7.02 -2.81 24.78
CA PHE A 208 7.42 -3.69 25.87
C PHE A 208 8.85 -4.19 25.72
N LEU A 209 9.26 -4.56 24.52
CA LEU A 209 10.66 -4.92 24.21
C LEU A 209 11.61 -3.75 24.54
N PHE A 210 11.21 -2.51 24.21
CA PHE A 210 12.03 -1.35 24.57
C PHE A 210 12.20 -1.19 26.06
N VAL A 211 11.11 -1.32 26.84
CA VAL A 211 11.16 -1.25 28.30
C VAL A 211 12.08 -2.34 28.89
N LEU A 212 11.93 -3.59 28.44
CA LEU A 212 12.79 -4.70 28.84
C LEU A 212 14.26 -4.47 28.50
N GLY A 213 14.51 -3.90 27.31
CA GLY A 213 15.88 -3.58 26.89
C GLY A 213 16.53 -2.50 27.71
N ILE A 214 15.78 -1.45 28.10
CA ILE A 214 16.27 -0.40 29.00
C ILE A 214 16.54 -0.96 30.40
N ASP A 215 15.64 -1.80 30.93
CA ASP A 215 15.81 -2.47 32.21
C ASP A 215 17.04 -3.39 32.22
N TYR A 216 17.26 -4.16 31.16
CA TYR A 216 18.44 -5.01 30.97
C TYR A 216 19.76 -4.22 31.01
N ILE A 217 19.78 -3.04 30.37
CA ILE A 217 20.95 -2.15 30.32
C ILE A 217 21.17 -1.44 31.66
N GLY A 218 20.11 -1.27 32.45
CA GLY A 218 20.09 -0.61 33.74
C GLY A 218 19.15 0.59 33.81
N ASP A 219 19.36 1.60 32.97
CA ASP A 219 18.47 2.76 32.85
C ASP A 219 18.62 3.48 31.51
N PHE A 220 17.72 4.41 31.23
CA PHE A 220 17.73 5.20 29.98
C PHE A 220 18.99 6.08 29.86
N GLY A 221 19.55 6.58 30.96
CA GLY A 221 20.75 7.40 30.94
C GLY A 221 22.00 6.59 30.53
N ILE A 222 22.11 5.36 31.03
CA ILE A 222 23.17 4.41 30.64
C ILE A 222 23.00 4.05 29.15
N PHE A 223 21.81 3.64 28.75
CA PHE A 223 21.48 3.36 27.35
C PHE A 223 21.91 4.51 26.43
N TRP A 224 21.51 5.74 26.77
CA TRP A 224 21.84 6.92 25.96
C TRP A 224 23.34 7.20 25.88
N LYS A 225 24.07 6.96 26.96
CA LYS A 225 25.55 7.12 27.00
C LYS A 225 26.27 6.06 26.15
N LEU A 226 25.78 4.83 26.15
CA LEU A 226 26.35 3.72 25.37
C LEU A 226 26.21 3.90 23.87
N LEU A 227 25.16 4.58 23.40
CA LEU A 227 24.97 4.82 21.95
C LEU A 227 26.06 5.75 21.41
N PRO A 228 26.72 5.40 20.30
CA PRO A 228 27.64 6.29 19.59
C PRO A 228 26.96 7.63 19.22
N VAL A 229 27.76 8.69 19.06
CA VAL A 229 27.21 10.02 18.80
C VAL A 229 26.41 10.06 17.51
N GLU A 230 26.89 9.42 16.46
CA GLU A 230 26.24 9.33 15.16
C GLU A 230 24.87 8.63 15.24
N TRP A 231 24.69 7.65 16.16
CA TRP A 231 23.42 6.95 16.38
C TRP A 231 22.34 7.81 17.03
N LYS A 232 22.70 8.94 17.63
CA LYS A 232 21.78 9.88 18.29
C LYS A 232 21.16 10.89 17.34
N LEU A 233 21.66 10.98 16.12
CA LEU A 233 21.15 11.91 15.12
C LEU A 233 19.81 11.40 14.56
N PRO A 234 18.77 12.24 14.54
CA PRO A 234 17.45 11.84 14.04
C PRO A 234 17.38 11.72 12.52
N LEU A 235 18.31 12.34 11.82
CA LEU A 235 18.43 12.30 10.37
C LEU A 235 19.81 11.82 9.95
N ALA A 236 19.89 11.03 8.90
CA ALA A 236 21.16 10.65 8.30
C ALA A 236 21.87 11.86 7.70
N HIS A 237 23.19 11.78 7.57
CA HIS A 237 23.94 12.77 6.83
C HIS A 237 23.43 12.88 5.39
N TYR A 238 23.61 14.05 4.79
CA TYR A 238 23.03 14.37 3.48
C TYR A 238 23.41 13.34 2.40
N ASN A 239 24.68 12.99 2.30
CA ASN A 239 25.23 12.11 1.27
C ASN A 239 26.12 10.97 1.81
N TYR A 240 26.17 10.77 3.13
CA TYR A 240 27.02 9.78 3.78
C TYR A 240 26.28 9.09 4.93
N PRO A 241 26.49 7.78 5.21
CA PRO A 241 27.28 6.84 4.39
C PRO A 241 26.55 6.44 3.10
N SER A 242 27.28 5.84 2.17
CA SER A 242 26.72 5.39 0.87
C SER A 242 25.56 4.41 1.00
N SER A 243 25.56 3.62 2.07
CA SER A 243 24.54 2.61 2.35
C SER A 243 23.28 3.17 3.02
N PHE A 244 23.33 4.38 3.60
CA PHE A 244 22.21 4.98 4.30
C PHE A 244 22.37 6.50 4.45
N ASN A 245 21.95 7.27 3.44
CA ASN A 245 22.06 8.72 3.41
C ASN A 245 20.69 9.37 3.14
N PHE A 246 20.54 10.63 3.57
CA PHE A 246 19.26 11.34 3.46
C PHE A 246 18.74 11.43 2.02
N VAL A 247 19.57 11.81 1.07
CA VAL A 247 19.16 12.02 -0.33
C VAL A 247 18.70 10.69 -0.94
N GLY A 248 19.45 9.62 -0.73
CA GLY A 248 19.11 8.30 -1.24
C GLY A 248 17.82 7.75 -0.64
N ILE A 249 17.68 7.87 0.69
CA ILE A 249 16.46 7.45 1.40
C ILE A 249 15.26 8.27 0.93
N PHE A 250 15.40 9.58 0.74
CA PHE A 250 14.32 10.42 0.23
C PHE A 250 13.82 9.93 -1.15
N TRP A 251 14.73 9.66 -2.09
CA TRP A 251 14.33 9.20 -3.42
C TRP A 251 13.81 7.75 -3.42
N GLN A 252 14.47 6.86 -2.70
CA GLN A 252 14.10 5.44 -2.68
C GLN A 252 12.88 5.17 -1.82
N ASP A 253 12.91 5.55 -0.55
CA ASP A 253 11.83 5.24 0.40
C ASP A 253 10.74 6.31 0.37
N GLY A 254 11.08 7.59 0.27
CA GLY A 254 10.11 8.68 0.19
C GLY A 254 9.38 8.70 -1.15
N VAL A 255 10.08 8.98 -2.25
CA VAL A 255 9.41 9.19 -3.54
C VAL A 255 8.95 7.88 -4.18
N ALA A 256 9.84 6.90 -4.33
CA ALA A 256 9.46 5.63 -4.96
C ALA A 256 8.67 4.71 -4.01
N GLY A 257 9.09 4.63 -2.74
CA GLY A 257 8.49 3.76 -1.73
C GLY A 257 7.16 4.28 -1.20
N SER A 258 7.13 5.49 -0.64
CA SER A 258 5.92 6.05 0.02
C SER A 258 4.80 6.34 -0.95
N ILE A 259 5.09 6.95 -2.12
CA ILE A 259 4.06 7.13 -3.16
C ILE A 259 3.59 5.74 -3.64
N GLY A 260 4.53 4.81 -3.88
CA GLY A 260 4.18 3.44 -4.24
C GLY A 260 3.27 2.77 -3.20
N PHE A 261 3.60 2.89 -1.93
CA PHE A 261 2.80 2.31 -0.84
C PHE A 261 1.42 2.97 -0.73
N LEU A 262 1.33 4.28 -0.76
CA LEU A 262 0.07 5.01 -0.61
C LEU A 262 -0.84 4.92 -1.86
N PHE A 263 -0.27 4.95 -3.06
CA PHE A 263 -1.04 5.09 -4.29
C PHE A 263 -1.24 3.79 -5.06
N MET A 264 -0.33 2.81 -4.97
CA MET A 264 -0.40 1.59 -5.76
C MET A 264 -0.44 0.29 -4.96
N ASN A 265 -0.30 0.32 -3.62
CA ASN A 265 -0.50 -0.89 -2.82
C ASN A 265 -1.99 -1.21 -2.75
N GLN A 266 -2.44 -2.16 -3.58
CA GLN A 266 -3.85 -2.56 -3.65
C GLN A 266 -4.39 -3.05 -2.30
N GLY A 267 -3.56 -3.67 -1.46
CA GLY A 267 -3.95 -4.13 -0.13
C GLY A 267 -4.31 -2.97 0.80
N LEU A 268 -3.51 -1.88 0.77
CA LEU A 268 -3.80 -0.66 1.50
C LEU A 268 -5.05 0.04 0.96
N ILE A 269 -5.16 0.15 -0.37
CA ILE A 269 -6.30 0.77 -1.03
C ILE A 269 -7.61 0.05 -0.70
N MET A 270 -7.63 -1.27 -0.65
CA MET A 270 -8.81 -2.05 -0.27
C MET A 270 -9.30 -1.73 1.15
N ARG A 271 -8.39 -1.39 2.08
CA ARG A 271 -8.78 -0.93 3.42
C ARG A 271 -9.48 0.42 3.38
N PHE A 272 -8.95 1.37 2.64
CA PHE A 272 -9.63 2.65 2.45
C PHE A 272 -10.96 2.49 1.71
N MET A 273 -11.07 1.56 0.77
CA MET A 273 -12.33 1.25 0.10
C MET A 273 -13.34 0.56 1.03
N ALA A 274 -12.90 0.00 2.15
CA ALA A 274 -13.78 -0.58 3.17
C ALA A 274 -14.35 0.47 4.13
N THR A 275 -13.87 1.73 4.09
CA THR A 275 -14.41 2.83 4.89
C THR A 275 -15.82 3.20 4.44
N ARG A 276 -16.62 3.67 5.39
CA ARG A 276 -18.00 4.12 5.10
C ARG A 276 -18.05 5.41 4.29
N SER A 277 -17.07 6.31 4.47
CA SER A 277 -17.02 7.60 3.77
C SER A 277 -15.59 8.05 3.50
N VAL A 278 -15.44 9.10 2.66
CA VAL A 278 -14.15 9.75 2.39
C VAL A 278 -13.58 10.36 3.67
N ASP A 279 -14.41 10.96 4.51
CA ASP A 279 -13.97 11.61 5.76
C ASP A 279 -13.46 10.58 6.78
N GLU A 280 -14.13 9.43 6.90
CA GLU A 280 -13.62 8.31 7.69
C GLU A 280 -12.28 7.80 7.15
N GLY A 281 -12.14 7.72 5.83
CA GLY A 281 -10.86 7.38 5.20
C GLY A 281 -9.77 8.42 5.45
N ARG A 282 -10.10 9.71 5.39
CA ARG A 282 -9.17 10.81 5.71
C ARG A 282 -8.74 10.77 7.17
N LYS A 283 -9.67 10.58 8.12
CA LYS A 283 -9.36 10.41 9.54
C LYS A 283 -8.42 9.21 9.76
N ALA A 284 -8.73 8.06 9.15
CA ALA A 284 -7.89 6.87 9.25
C ALA A 284 -6.47 7.13 8.73
N ALA A 285 -6.32 7.76 7.57
CA ALA A 285 -5.04 8.08 6.98
C ALA A 285 -4.26 9.11 7.81
N ALA A 286 -4.92 10.20 8.23
CA ALA A 286 -4.29 11.25 9.03
C ALA A 286 -3.78 10.71 10.38
N VAL A 287 -4.61 9.95 11.10
CA VAL A 287 -4.20 9.34 12.38
C VAL A 287 -3.07 8.34 12.18
N ASN A 288 -3.16 7.52 11.13
CA ASN A 288 -2.12 6.53 10.84
C ASN A 288 -0.77 7.21 10.58
N ILE A 289 -0.72 8.19 9.69
CA ILE A 289 0.54 8.76 9.23
C ILE A 289 1.09 9.78 10.23
N LEU A 290 0.25 10.63 10.82
CA LEU A 290 0.72 11.69 11.72
C LEU A 290 1.09 11.17 13.11
N PHE A 291 0.43 10.12 13.60
CA PHE A 291 0.62 9.63 14.95
C PHE A 291 1.17 8.21 15.03
N MET A 292 0.60 7.29 14.27
CA MET A 292 0.95 5.88 14.37
C MET A 292 2.25 5.53 13.66
N LEU A 293 2.56 6.13 12.50
CA LEU A 293 3.81 5.85 11.81
C LEU A 293 5.05 6.30 12.59
N PRO A 294 5.12 7.53 13.15
CA PRO A 294 6.23 7.91 14.02
C PRO A 294 6.39 6.99 15.25
N ILE A 295 5.28 6.63 15.91
CA ILE A 295 5.31 5.68 17.02
C ILE A 295 5.81 4.31 16.54
N SER A 296 5.31 3.84 15.41
CA SER A 296 5.70 2.56 14.84
C SER A 296 7.17 2.52 14.41
N ALA A 297 7.74 3.64 13.94
CA ALA A 297 9.17 3.74 13.65
C ALA A 297 10.02 3.47 14.91
N ILE A 298 9.61 3.99 16.07
CA ILE A 298 10.24 3.71 17.35
C ILE A 298 10.07 2.24 17.73
N VAL A 299 8.85 1.71 17.62
CA VAL A 299 8.51 0.33 17.98
C VAL A 299 9.34 -0.68 17.19
N VAL A 300 9.55 -0.46 15.91
CA VAL A 300 10.30 -1.39 15.05
C VAL A 300 11.81 -1.18 15.11
N GLY A 301 12.29 0.03 15.41
CA GLY A 301 13.72 0.37 15.46
C GLY A 301 14.41 0.04 16.79
N ASN A 302 13.65 -0.02 17.88
CA ASN A 302 14.24 -0.07 19.24
C ASN A 302 15.16 -1.27 19.49
N ALA A 303 14.84 -2.44 18.94
CA ALA A 303 15.69 -3.62 19.08
C ALA A 303 17.10 -3.40 18.49
N GLY A 304 17.19 -2.66 17.38
CA GLY A 304 18.50 -2.29 16.80
C GLY A 304 19.27 -1.33 17.71
N TRP A 305 18.61 -0.33 18.31
CA TRP A 305 19.25 0.61 19.23
C TRP A 305 19.71 -0.09 20.52
N ILE A 306 18.86 -0.94 21.10
CA ILE A 306 19.19 -1.75 22.29
C ILE A 306 20.35 -2.69 21.97
N GLY A 307 20.27 -3.40 20.84
CA GLY A 307 21.32 -4.32 20.40
C GLY A 307 22.67 -3.60 20.22
N LYS A 308 22.66 -2.37 19.69
CA LYS A 308 23.86 -1.56 19.58
C LYS A 308 24.43 -1.16 20.93
N ALA A 309 23.58 -0.72 21.86
CA ALA A 309 24.00 -0.37 23.20
C ALA A 309 24.60 -1.58 23.95
N ILE A 310 23.99 -2.76 23.82
CA ILE A 310 24.51 -4.02 24.40
C ILE A 310 25.86 -4.38 23.74
N ALA A 311 25.96 -4.31 22.40
CA ALA A 311 27.20 -4.63 21.68
C ALA A 311 28.35 -3.69 22.04
N VAL A 312 28.06 -2.44 22.40
CA VAL A 312 29.09 -1.49 22.91
C VAL A 312 29.45 -1.78 24.35
N ALA A 313 28.49 -2.16 25.21
CA ALA A 313 28.73 -2.49 26.60
C ALA A 313 29.44 -3.82 26.77
N ASP A 314 29.00 -4.85 26.05
CA ASP A 314 29.55 -6.21 26.10
C ASP A 314 29.46 -6.90 24.72
N PRO A 315 30.53 -6.83 23.93
CA PRO A 315 30.59 -7.48 22.62
C PRO A 315 30.49 -9.02 22.66
N SER A 316 30.59 -9.65 23.83
CA SER A 316 30.42 -11.10 23.97
C SER A 316 28.97 -11.53 24.00
N VAL A 317 28.06 -10.62 24.40
CA VAL A 317 26.61 -10.85 24.43
C VAL A 317 25.97 -10.58 23.07
N VAL A 318 26.30 -9.45 22.45
CA VAL A 318 25.90 -9.13 21.08
C VAL A 318 27.15 -8.80 20.28
N SER A 319 27.54 -9.72 19.39
CA SER A 319 28.70 -9.50 18.54
C SER A 319 28.45 -8.31 17.58
N PRO A 320 29.46 -7.44 17.39
CA PRO A 320 29.39 -6.40 16.34
C PRO A 320 29.18 -6.98 14.92
N ASN A 321 29.51 -8.27 14.72
CA ASN A 321 29.36 -8.99 13.45
C ASN A 321 28.02 -9.74 13.34
N THR A 322 27.10 -9.57 14.31
CA THR A 322 25.74 -10.14 14.25
C THR A 322 25.05 -9.69 12.95
N SER A 323 24.39 -10.63 12.27
CA SER A 323 23.60 -10.30 11.07
C SER A 323 22.52 -9.26 11.41
N PRO A 324 22.51 -8.10 10.75
CA PRO A 324 21.53 -7.05 11.05
C PRO A 324 20.09 -7.53 10.99
N ASP A 325 19.74 -8.39 10.03
CA ASP A 325 18.39 -8.94 9.89
C ASP A 325 17.95 -9.86 11.05
N GLN A 326 18.88 -10.33 11.90
CA GLN A 326 18.59 -11.18 13.06
C GLN A 326 18.55 -10.39 14.38
N ILE A 327 18.97 -9.12 14.38
CA ILE A 327 19.17 -8.34 15.61
C ILE A 327 17.89 -8.25 16.46
N PHE A 328 16.71 -8.16 15.85
CA PHE A 328 15.45 -8.14 16.59
C PHE A 328 15.25 -9.41 17.42
N VAL A 329 15.47 -10.57 16.81
CA VAL A 329 15.29 -11.88 17.47
C VAL A 329 16.34 -12.08 18.55
N VAL A 330 17.60 -11.74 18.25
CA VAL A 330 18.73 -11.84 19.19
C VAL A 330 18.49 -10.98 20.42
N VAL A 331 18.16 -9.70 20.24
CA VAL A 331 17.87 -8.79 21.37
C VAL A 331 16.66 -9.27 22.17
N ALA A 332 15.58 -9.65 21.50
CA ALA A 332 14.39 -10.15 22.18
C ALA A 332 14.70 -11.38 23.03
N SER A 333 15.56 -12.29 22.55
CA SER A 333 15.97 -13.49 23.32
C SER A 333 16.85 -13.21 24.53
N ILE A 334 17.61 -12.09 24.50
CA ILE A 334 18.50 -11.69 25.60
C ILE A 334 17.70 -10.99 26.71
N VAL A 335 16.78 -10.09 26.33
CA VAL A 335 16.11 -9.21 27.30
C VAL A 335 14.80 -9.78 27.83
N ALA A 336 14.18 -10.74 27.13
CA ALA A 336 12.90 -11.32 27.52
C ALA A 336 13.08 -12.72 28.14
N MET A 337 12.37 -12.96 29.25
CA MET A 337 12.33 -14.29 29.86
C MET A 337 11.49 -15.26 29.00
N PRO A 338 11.68 -16.60 29.17
CA PRO A 338 10.85 -17.60 28.50
C PRO A 338 9.35 -17.34 28.65
N GLY A 339 8.59 -17.51 27.57
CA GLY A 339 7.17 -17.17 27.45
C GLY A 339 6.93 -15.72 27.01
N VAL A 340 7.66 -14.74 27.53
CA VAL A 340 7.62 -13.35 27.08
C VAL A 340 8.31 -13.23 25.70
N PHE A 341 9.45 -13.89 25.53
CA PHE A 341 10.09 -13.99 24.21
C PHE A 341 9.15 -14.61 23.19
N GLY A 342 8.51 -15.75 23.53
CA GLY A 342 7.51 -16.38 22.66
C GLY A 342 6.35 -15.46 22.30
N PHE A 343 5.86 -14.63 23.21
CA PHE A 343 4.82 -13.63 22.94
C PHE A 343 5.30 -12.54 21.97
N ILE A 344 6.49 -12.00 22.16
CA ILE A 344 7.09 -11.01 21.26
C ILE A 344 7.27 -11.59 19.85
N MET A 345 7.76 -12.81 19.76
CA MET A 345 7.95 -13.51 18.48
C MET A 345 6.62 -13.87 17.80
N ALA A 346 5.61 -14.24 18.59
CA ALA A 346 4.26 -14.44 18.06
C ALA A 346 3.66 -13.16 17.49
N ALA A 347 3.81 -12.04 18.19
CA ALA A 347 3.35 -10.73 17.71
C ALA A 347 4.06 -10.32 16.41
N LEU A 348 5.38 -10.47 16.34
CA LEU A 348 6.18 -10.22 15.14
C LEU A 348 5.70 -11.08 13.97
N THR A 349 5.62 -12.38 14.17
CA THR A 349 5.29 -13.34 13.12
C THR A 349 3.86 -13.13 12.61
N ALA A 350 2.91 -12.87 13.50
CA ALA A 350 1.54 -12.58 13.15
C ALA A 350 1.40 -11.29 12.34
N ALA A 351 2.12 -10.25 12.71
CA ALA A 351 2.13 -8.99 11.97
C ALA A 351 2.72 -9.16 10.55
N LEU A 352 3.80 -9.93 10.43
CA LEU A 352 4.36 -10.28 9.13
C LEU A 352 3.40 -11.11 8.29
N MET A 353 2.69 -12.08 8.89
CA MET A 353 1.65 -12.86 8.21
C MET A 353 0.50 -12.00 7.74
N SER A 354 -0.03 -11.10 8.57
CA SER A 354 -1.12 -10.18 8.21
C SER A 354 -0.83 -9.37 6.93
N THR A 355 0.41 -8.96 6.75
CA THR A 355 0.79 -8.25 5.53
C THR A 355 0.80 -9.15 4.31
N VAL A 356 1.42 -10.32 4.40
CA VAL A 356 1.43 -11.29 3.30
C VAL A 356 0.01 -11.70 2.94
N ASP A 357 -0.83 -11.92 3.93
CA ASP A 357 -2.26 -12.22 3.78
C ASP A 357 -2.99 -11.16 2.97
N THR A 358 -2.78 -9.92 3.34
CA THR A 358 -3.36 -8.77 2.65
C THR A 358 -2.91 -8.70 1.20
N LEU A 359 -1.63 -8.89 0.95
CA LEU A 359 -1.07 -8.84 -0.40
C LEU A 359 -1.60 -9.98 -1.27
N ILE A 360 -1.73 -11.19 -0.73
CA ILE A 360 -2.30 -12.34 -1.44
C ILE A 360 -3.77 -12.07 -1.77
N ASN A 361 -4.58 -11.60 -0.79
CA ASN A 361 -5.99 -11.28 -1.01
C ASN A 361 -6.17 -10.16 -2.05
N ALA A 362 -5.34 -9.11 -1.97
CA ALA A 362 -5.37 -8.00 -2.90
C ALA A 362 -4.97 -8.43 -4.33
N THR A 363 -3.95 -9.28 -4.45
CA THR A 363 -3.52 -9.82 -5.75
C THR A 363 -4.59 -10.73 -6.36
N ALA A 364 -5.28 -11.53 -5.52
CA ALA A 364 -6.42 -12.33 -5.96
C ALA A 364 -7.58 -11.44 -6.43
N ALA A 365 -7.83 -10.30 -5.77
CA ALA A 365 -8.84 -9.33 -6.18
C ALA A 365 -8.50 -8.73 -7.56
N ILE A 366 -7.24 -8.35 -7.79
CA ILE A 366 -6.76 -7.88 -9.10
C ILE A 366 -6.96 -8.98 -10.14
N PHE A 367 -6.54 -10.21 -9.85
CA PHE A 367 -6.70 -11.33 -10.78
C PHE A 367 -8.16 -11.55 -11.16
N ILE A 368 -9.07 -11.56 -10.20
CA ILE A 368 -10.52 -11.75 -10.47
C ILE A 368 -11.08 -10.58 -11.26
N ASN A 369 -10.78 -9.34 -10.88
CA ASN A 369 -11.37 -8.17 -11.51
C ASN A 369 -10.78 -7.86 -12.89
N ASP A 370 -9.46 -8.04 -13.04
CA ASP A 370 -8.71 -7.50 -14.18
C ASP A 370 -8.25 -8.59 -15.17
N VAL A 371 -8.28 -9.87 -14.75
CA VAL A 371 -7.95 -11.01 -15.63
C VAL A 371 -9.15 -11.93 -15.84
N TYR A 372 -9.69 -12.52 -14.77
CA TYR A 372 -10.73 -13.54 -14.86
C TYR A 372 -12.04 -13.02 -15.46
N ARG A 373 -12.59 -11.91 -14.93
CA ARG A 373 -13.85 -11.34 -15.42
C ARG A 373 -13.76 -10.85 -16.85
N PRO A 374 -12.74 -10.09 -17.27
CA PRO A 374 -12.60 -9.67 -18.68
C PRO A 374 -12.44 -10.86 -19.63
N THR A 375 -11.61 -11.85 -19.27
CA THR A 375 -11.42 -13.06 -20.09
C THR A 375 -12.71 -13.84 -20.23
N LYS A 376 -13.45 -14.04 -19.13
CA LYS A 376 -14.75 -14.71 -19.17
C LYS A 376 -15.77 -13.99 -20.02
N ARG A 377 -15.87 -12.66 -19.91
CA ARG A 377 -16.73 -11.85 -20.78
C ARG A 377 -16.35 -11.96 -22.24
N PHE A 378 -15.07 -11.96 -22.56
CA PHE A 378 -14.58 -12.14 -23.91
C PHE A 378 -14.96 -13.50 -24.48
N LEU A 379 -14.77 -14.59 -23.73
CA LEU A 379 -15.11 -15.95 -24.13
C LEU A 379 -16.63 -16.15 -24.26
N GLN A 380 -17.43 -15.49 -23.43
CA GLN A 380 -18.89 -15.60 -23.41
C GLN A 380 -19.60 -14.61 -24.36
N ARG A 381 -18.89 -13.78 -25.11
CA ARG A 381 -19.45 -12.73 -26.00
C ARG A 381 -20.45 -13.26 -27.05
N LYS A 382 -20.46 -14.58 -27.31
CA LYS A 382 -21.39 -15.26 -28.20
C LYS A 382 -22.60 -15.93 -27.48
N GLN A 383 -22.61 -15.96 -26.15
CA GLN A 383 -23.72 -16.52 -25.36
C GLN A 383 -24.43 -15.39 -24.61
N LYS A 384 -25.77 -15.33 -24.69
CA LYS A 384 -26.57 -14.36 -23.91
C LYS A 384 -26.07 -14.28 -22.47
N GLU A 385 -25.85 -13.07 -21.97
CA GLU A 385 -25.36 -12.77 -20.62
C GLU A 385 -26.03 -13.63 -19.54
N LYS A 386 -25.39 -14.70 -19.14
CA LYS A 386 -25.70 -15.35 -17.86
C LYS A 386 -25.02 -14.55 -16.78
N ALA A 387 -25.79 -14.08 -15.80
CA ALA A 387 -25.28 -13.46 -14.60
C ALA A 387 -24.10 -14.28 -14.02
N ILE A 388 -23.04 -13.59 -13.69
CA ILE A 388 -21.82 -14.24 -13.18
C ILE A 388 -22.18 -14.85 -11.82
N ASN A 389 -22.01 -16.16 -11.66
CA ASN A 389 -22.34 -16.85 -10.42
C ASN A 389 -21.26 -16.55 -9.37
N ASP A 390 -21.63 -15.79 -8.33
CA ASP A 390 -20.75 -15.37 -7.23
C ASP A 390 -19.99 -16.54 -6.56
N LYS A 391 -20.63 -17.72 -6.45
CA LYS A 391 -19.98 -18.91 -5.88
C LYS A 391 -18.81 -19.40 -6.73
N LYS A 392 -18.94 -19.34 -8.06
CA LYS A 392 -17.84 -19.71 -8.99
C LYS A 392 -16.71 -18.70 -8.95
N GLU A 393 -17.02 -17.40 -8.81
CA GLU A 393 -15.99 -16.38 -8.64
C GLU A 393 -15.24 -16.51 -7.32
N LEU A 394 -15.96 -16.77 -6.24
CA LEU A 394 -15.34 -17.01 -4.94
C LEU A 394 -14.41 -18.24 -4.96
N PHE A 395 -14.82 -19.31 -5.65
CA PHE A 395 -13.96 -20.48 -5.84
C PHE A 395 -12.72 -20.16 -6.67
N ALA A 396 -12.88 -19.40 -7.76
CA ALA A 396 -11.75 -18.95 -8.59
C ALA A 396 -10.79 -18.03 -7.79
N ALA A 397 -11.32 -17.16 -6.91
CA ALA A 397 -10.52 -16.32 -6.03
C ALA A 397 -9.66 -17.15 -5.05
N ARG A 398 -10.22 -18.22 -4.48
CA ARG A 398 -9.50 -19.13 -3.59
C ARG A 398 -8.37 -19.87 -4.30
N ILE A 399 -8.62 -20.39 -5.51
CA ILE A 399 -7.58 -21.02 -6.33
C ILE A 399 -6.49 -20.01 -6.69
N ALA A 400 -6.88 -18.79 -7.08
CA ALA A 400 -5.93 -17.72 -7.37
C ALA A 400 -5.05 -17.41 -6.16
N SER A 401 -5.61 -17.34 -4.94
CA SER A 401 -4.83 -17.12 -3.71
C SER A 401 -3.76 -18.20 -3.49
N ILE A 402 -4.11 -19.48 -3.72
CA ILE A 402 -3.14 -20.58 -3.62
C ILE A 402 -2.02 -20.44 -4.66
N ALA A 403 -2.38 -20.17 -5.91
CA ALA A 403 -1.40 -19.99 -6.99
C ALA A 403 -0.48 -18.78 -6.73
N ILE A 404 -1.04 -17.67 -6.24
CA ILE A 404 -0.30 -16.45 -5.88
C ILE A 404 0.66 -16.74 -4.71
N THR A 405 0.22 -17.49 -3.70
CA THR A 405 1.09 -17.92 -2.59
C THR A 405 2.30 -18.71 -3.12
N ALA A 406 2.06 -19.69 -3.98
CA ALA A 406 3.14 -20.47 -4.59
C ALA A 406 4.10 -19.61 -5.42
N THR A 407 3.56 -18.67 -6.21
CA THR A 407 4.37 -17.73 -7.00
C THR A 407 5.18 -16.79 -6.09
N GLY A 408 4.61 -16.36 -4.96
CA GLY A 408 5.31 -15.57 -3.95
C GLY A 408 6.50 -16.30 -3.34
N VAL A 409 6.36 -17.62 -3.07
CA VAL A 409 7.49 -18.47 -2.60
C VAL A 409 8.60 -18.53 -3.65
N ILE A 410 8.25 -18.67 -4.93
CA ILE A 410 9.23 -18.65 -6.03
C ILE A 410 9.94 -17.28 -6.09
N ALA A 411 9.22 -16.19 -5.88
CA ALA A 411 9.79 -14.85 -5.90
C ALA A 411 10.85 -14.62 -4.82
N VAL A 412 10.85 -15.39 -3.72
CA VAL A 412 11.92 -15.36 -2.71
C VAL A 412 13.29 -15.62 -3.31
N LEU A 413 13.37 -16.47 -4.35
CA LEU A 413 14.65 -16.80 -5.01
C LEU A 413 15.34 -15.57 -5.63
N ALA A 414 14.55 -14.56 -6.03
CA ALA A 414 15.09 -13.32 -6.57
C ALA A 414 15.72 -12.42 -5.48
N PHE A 415 15.28 -12.56 -4.23
CA PHE A 415 15.65 -11.64 -3.15
C PHE A 415 16.56 -12.25 -2.08
N LYS A 416 16.65 -13.58 -1.98
CA LYS A 416 17.37 -14.28 -0.90
C LYS A 416 18.87 -13.98 -0.81
N ASN A 417 19.48 -13.54 -1.90
CA ASN A 417 20.92 -13.28 -1.99
C ASN A 417 21.29 -11.83 -1.66
N PHE A 418 20.33 -10.94 -1.41
CA PHE A 418 20.65 -9.60 -0.94
C PHE A 418 21.22 -9.63 0.48
N PRO A 419 22.16 -8.72 0.82
CA PRO A 419 22.78 -8.68 2.15
C PRO A 419 21.76 -8.56 3.28
N THR A 420 20.81 -7.64 3.13
CA THR A 420 19.70 -7.45 4.09
C THR A 420 18.35 -7.36 3.38
N VAL A 421 17.27 -7.49 4.16
CA VAL A 421 15.90 -7.29 3.68
C VAL A 421 15.70 -5.84 3.22
N TYR A 422 16.42 -4.89 3.81
CA TYR A 422 16.33 -3.47 3.44
C TYR A 422 16.80 -3.22 2.00
N GLU A 423 17.96 -3.76 1.63
CA GLU A 423 18.51 -3.63 0.27
C GLU A 423 17.62 -4.35 -0.75
N ALA A 424 17.13 -5.56 -0.43
CA ALA A 424 16.20 -6.29 -1.28
C ALA A 424 14.92 -5.47 -1.56
N HIS A 425 14.35 -4.89 -0.51
CA HIS A 425 13.14 -4.07 -0.60
C HIS A 425 13.38 -2.76 -1.38
N GLY A 426 14.51 -2.09 -1.11
CA GLY A 426 14.88 -0.87 -1.81
C GLY A 426 15.12 -1.08 -3.31
N PHE A 427 15.83 -2.15 -3.67
CA PHE A 427 16.00 -2.55 -5.06
C PHE A 427 14.67 -2.82 -5.74
N PHE A 428 13.80 -3.57 -5.09
CA PHE A 428 12.46 -3.90 -5.58
C PHE A 428 11.62 -2.64 -5.84
N HIS A 429 11.53 -1.73 -4.86
CA HIS A 429 10.77 -0.49 -5.02
C HIS A 429 11.36 0.40 -6.11
N SER A 430 12.65 0.64 -6.10
CA SER A 430 13.30 1.49 -7.12
C SER A 430 13.16 0.95 -8.54
N THR A 431 12.90 -0.35 -8.70
CA THR A 431 12.82 -1.02 -10.01
C THR A 431 11.39 -1.17 -10.52
N LEU A 432 10.42 -1.52 -9.69
CA LEU A 432 9.07 -1.88 -10.14
C LEU A 432 8.03 -0.76 -9.96
N THR A 433 8.25 0.16 -9.02
CA THR A 433 7.23 1.17 -8.72
C THR A 433 7.20 2.37 -9.68
N PRO A 434 8.32 2.89 -10.22
CA PRO A 434 8.33 4.17 -10.93
C PRO A 434 7.31 4.30 -12.06
N PRO A 435 7.13 3.34 -12.98
CA PRO A 435 6.18 3.50 -14.08
C PRO A 435 4.73 3.65 -13.59
N LEU A 436 4.33 2.83 -12.61
CA LEU A 436 2.98 2.87 -12.04
C LEU A 436 2.77 4.10 -11.17
N VAL A 437 3.73 4.43 -10.31
CA VAL A 437 3.68 5.61 -9.44
C VAL A 437 3.51 6.88 -10.24
N VAL A 438 4.37 7.06 -11.25
CA VAL A 438 4.31 8.24 -12.14
C VAL A 438 2.98 8.29 -12.89
N ALA A 439 2.53 7.16 -13.44
CA ALA A 439 1.28 7.11 -14.19
C ALA A 439 0.05 7.40 -13.32
N ILE A 440 0.00 6.91 -12.08
CA ILE A 440 -1.08 7.22 -11.14
C ILE A 440 -1.02 8.69 -10.75
N PHE A 441 0.16 9.19 -10.37
CA PHE A 441 0.33 10.55 -9.91
C PHE A 441 -0.05 11.56 -10.99
N LEU A 442 0.47 11.41 -12.21
CA LEU A 442 0.10 12.24 -13.34
C LEU A 442 -1.38 12.06 -13.71
N GLY A 443 -1.90 10.84 -13.66
CA GLY A 443 -3.31 10.55 -13.92
C GLY A 443 -4.27 11.26 -12.97
N VAL A 444 -3.93 11.31 -11.70
CA VAL A 444 -4.73 11.94 -10.64
C VAL A 444 -4.62 13.48 -10.69
N PHE A 445 -3.39 14.00 -10.78
CA PHE A 445 -3.13 15.42 -10.57
C PHE A 445 -3.02 16.23 -11.87
N TRP A 446 -2.82 15.58 -12.99
CA TRP A 446 -2.71 16.26 -14.28
C TRP A 446 -3.85 15.89 -15.22
N LYS A 447 -4.86 16.77 -15.29
CA LYS A 447 -6.06 16.58 -16.12
C LYS A 447 -5.74 16.25 -17.57
N LYS A 448 -4.62 16.73 -18.08
CA LYS A 448 -4.16 16.67 -19.47
C LYS A 448 -3.39 15.41 -19.84
N PHE A 449 -3.03 14.58 -18.87
CA PHE A 449 -2.29 13.35 -19.09
C PHE A 449 -3.06 12.41 -20.02
N THR A 450 -2.44 11.98 -21.12
CA THR A 450 -3.12 11.28 -22.21
C THR A 450 -3.00 9.76 -22.15
N PRO A 451 -3.94 9.01 -22.79
CA PRO A 451 -3.82 7.54 -22.91
C PRO A 451 -2.51 7.07 -23.55
N ALA A 452 -2.03 7.78 -24.56
CA ALA A 452 -0.76 7.45 -25.22
C ALA A 452 0.42 7.65 -24.27
N ALA A 453 0.40 8.72 -23.48
CA ALA A 453 1.45 9.00 -22.49
C ALA A 453 1.50 7.93 -21.39
N VAL A 454 0.35 7.46 -20.90
CA VAL A 454 0.28 6.34 -19.93
C VAL A 454 0.94 5.08 -20.51
N MET A 455 0.53 4.70 -21.73
CA MET A 455 1.07 3.50 -22.38
C MET A 455 2.58 3.60 -22.59
N THR A 456 3.05 4.77 -23.00
CA THR A 456 4.49 5.00 -23.22
C THR A 456 5.26 5.10 -21.91
N THR A 457 4.67 5.64 -20.84
CA THR A 457 5.26 5.62 -19.49
C THR A 457 5.46 4.17 -19.02
N PHE A 458 4.48 3.29 -19.22
CA PHE A 458 4.62 1.88 -18.85
C PHE A 458 5.68 1.16 -19.67
N ILE A 459 5.67 1.27 -20.99
CA ILE A 459 6.58 0.53 -21.86
C ILE A 459 7.94 1.23 -21.94
N GLY A 460 7.95 2.50 -22.29
CA GLY A 460 9.17 3.29 -22.48
C GLY A 460 9.89 3.56 -21.15
N GLY A 461 9.15 3.82 -20.08
CA GLY A 461 9.72 3.94 -18.73
C GLY A 461 10.45 2.66 -18.32
N VAL A 462 9.82 1.50 -18.45
CA VAL A 462 10.46 0.20 -18.14
C VAL A 462 11.70 -0.01 -19.04
N ALA A 463 11.62 0.30 -20.33
CA ALA A 463 12.76 0.16 -21.24
C ALA A 463 13.94 1.05 -20.81
N LEU A 464 13.70 2.31 -20.47
CA LEU A 464 14.74 3.24 -19.98
C LEU A 464 15.33 2.80 -18.64
N MET A 465 14.52 2.25 -17.75
CA MET A 465 14.98 1.67 -16.48
C MET A 465 15.89 0.46 -16.70
N MET A 466 15.55 -0.41 -17.66
CA MET A 466 16.40 -1.55 -18.05
C MET A 466 17.71 -1.10 -18.66
N LEU A 467 17.69 -0.06 -19.50
CA LEU A 467 18.90 0.56 -20.03
C LEU A 467 19.77 1.16 -18.93
N GLY A 468 19.16 1.87 -17.96
CA GLY A 468 19.88 2.38 -16.79
C GLY A 468 20.51 1.27 -15.94
N ALA A 469 19.80 0.16 -15.75
CA ALA A 469 20.35 -1.01 -15.06
C ALA A 469 21.52 -1.65 -15.83
N ARG A 470 21.50 -1.62 -17.15
CA ARG A 470 22.57 -2.19 -18.01
C ARG A 470 23.80 -1.29 -18.13
N TYR A 471 23.59 0.03 -18.11
CA TYR A 471 24.64 1.04 -18.27
C TYR A 471 24.65 2.04 -17.11
N PRO A 472 24.77 1.61 -15.84
CA PRO A 472 24.59 2.47 -14.69
C PRO A 472 25.63 3.57 -14.59
N GLY A 473 26.88 3.31 -14.97
CA GLY A 473 27.97 4.30 -14.98
C GLY A 473 27.77 5.46 -15.97
N VAL A 474 26.96 5.26 -17.00
CA VAL A 474 26.65 6.30 -17.99
C VAL A 474 25.34 7.02 -17.69
N LEU A 475 24.29 6.25 -17.29
CA LEU A 475 22.93 6.76 -17.20
C LEU A 475 22.51 7.13 -15.77
N ILE A 476 23.01 6.43 -14.76
CA ILE A 476 22.65 6.67 -13.36
C ILE A 476 23.68 7.53 -12.63
N ALA A 477 24.98 7.24 -12.85
CA ALA A 477 26.07 7.97 -12.17
C ALA A 477 25.98 9.51 -12.24
N PRO A 478 25.54 10.11 -13.35
CA PRO A 478 25.43 11.57 -13.43
C PRO A 478 24.36 12.19 -12.51
N PHE A 479 23.46 11.41 -11.95
CA PHE A 479 22.54 11.88 -10.91
C PHE A 479 23.15 11.81 -9.50
N ASP A 480 24.39 11.33 -9.40
CA ASP A 480 25.16 11.32 -8.18
C ASP A 480 25.43 12.76 -7.71
N HIS A 481 24.86 13.13 -6.58
CA HIS A 481 24.99 14.45 -5.98
C HIS A 481 26.22 14.54 -5.05
N GLY A 482 27.27 13.79 -5.32
CA GLY A 482 28.41 13.59 -4.42
C GLY A 482 28.11 12.55 -3.34
N ILE A 483 27.14 11.67 -3.56
CA ILE A 483 26.87 10.54 -2.71
C ILE A 483 28.02 9.55 -2.82
N VAL A 484 28.59 9.13 -1.68
CA VAL A 484 29.63 8.10 -1.64
C VAL A 484 29.04 6.78 -2.14
N MET A 485 29.61 6.24 -3.21
CA MET A 485 29.15 5.00 -3.82
C MET A 485 29.47 3.80 -2.95
N ASN A 486 28.48 2.90 -2.77
CA ASN A 486 28.74 1.60 -2.21
C ASN A 486 29.47 0.72 -3.25
N PRO A 487 30.67 0.18 -2.99
CA PRO A 487 31.38 -0.63 -3.97
C PRO A 487 30.61 -1.87 -4.42
N ASP A 488 29.87 -2.51 -3.51
CA ASP A 488 29.14 -3.75 -3.79
C ASP A 488 27.82 -3.52 -4.52
N HIS A 489 27.17 -2.37 -4.27
CA HIS A 489 25.89 -2.02 -4.87
C HIS A 489 25.89 -0.55 -5.31
N PRO A 490 26.70 -0.19 -6.30
CA PRO A 490 26.80 1.17 -6.78
C PRO A 490 25.44 1.65 -7.29
N TYR A 491 25.12 2.91 -6.99
CA TYR A 491 23.88 3.58 -7.42
C TYR A 491 22.58 3.04 -6.82
N SER A 492 22.59 2.25 -5.74
CA SER A 492 21.38 1.65 -5.17
C SER A 492 20.28 2.66 -4.91
N TYR A 493 20.59 3.79 -4.26
CA TYR A 493 19.61 4.82 -3.94
C TYR A 493 19.31 5.77 -5.10
N ILE A 494 20.34 6.15 -5.86
CA ILE A 494 20.21 7.08 -6.98
C ILE A 494 19.44 6.48 -8.15
N ARG A 495 19.40 5.16 -8.26
CA ARG A 495 18.59 4.45 -9.24
C ARG A 495 17.11 4.85 -9.15
N ALA A 496 16.59 5.05 -7.94
CA ALA A 496 15.19 5.47 -7.76
C ALA A 496 14.94 6.85 -8.38
N LEU A 497 15.85 7.82 -8.16
CA LEU A 497 15.77 9.14 -8.78
C LEU A 497 15.79 9.04 -10.31
N TYR A 498 16.77 8.35 -10.89
CA TYR A 498 16.87 8.14 -12.33
C TYR A 498 15.57 7.53 -12.89
N ASN A 499 15.10 6.43 -12.31
CA ASN A 499 13.93 5.73 -12.79
C ASN A 499 12.66 6.60 -12.73
N MET A 500 12.47 7.35 -11.63
CA MET A 500 11.35 8.28 -11.51
C MET A 500 11.41 9.40 -12.54
N LEU A 501 12.57 10.00 -12.74
CA LEU A 501 12.76 11.09 -13.72
C LEU A 501 12.55 10.61 -15.16
N MET A 502 13.03 9.41 -15.51
CA MET A 502 12.83 8.86 -16.84
C MET A 502 11.35 8.56 -17.11
N CYS A 503 10.65 7.93 -16.18
CA CYS A 503 9.21 7.68 -16.31
C CYS A 503 8.41 8.98 -16.38
N PHE A 504 8.74 9.97 -15.54
CA PHE A 504 8.09 11.28 -15.52
C PHE A 504 8.35 12.03 -16.83
N GLY A 505 9.61 12.08 -17.28
CA GLY A 505 10.01 12.75 -18.52
C GLY A 505 9.29 12.18 -19.74
N VAL A 506 9.23 10.85 -19.87
CA VAL A 506 8.47 10.17 -20.94
C VAL A 506 6.99 10.53 -20.85
N GLY A 507 6.38 10.44 -19.67
CA GLY A 507 4.97 10.76 -19.46
C GLY A 507 4.64 12.20 -19.87
N VAL A 508 5.46 13.15 -19.44
CA VAL A 508 5.30 14.57 -19.75
C VAL A 508 5.51 14.85 -21.23
N LEU A 509 6.60 14.37 -21.81
CA LEU A 509 6.93 14.59 -23.22
C LEU A 509 5.83 14.05 -24.15
N ILE A 510 5.40 12.80 -23.94
CA ILE A 510 4.36 12.20 -24.77
C ILE A 510 3.00 12.85 -24.55
N THR A 511 2.70 13.32 -23.34
CA THR A 511 1.47 14.09 -23.11
C THR A 511 1.45 15.33 -24.01
N PHE A 512 2.52 16.10 -24.02
CA PHE A 512 2.57 17.31 -24.83
C PHE A 512 2.51 17.02 -26.33
N THR A 513 3.19 16.00 -26.81
CA THR A 513 3.19 15.62 -28.23
C THR A 513 1.84 15.05 -28.68
N THR A 514 1.09 14.39 -27.82
CA THR A 514 -0.18 13.73 -28.18
C THR A 514 -1.42 14.59 -27.93
N GLN A 515 -1.33 15.64 -27.12
CA GLN A 515 -2.43 16.59 -26.94
C GLN A 515 -2.63 17.57 -28.10
N VAL A 516 -1.74 17.56 -29.05
CA VAL A 516 -1.80 18.38 -30.27
C VAL A 516 -3.02 18.09 -31.16
N GLN A 517 -3.92 17.19 -30.76
CA GLN A 517 -5.05 16.87 -31.63
C GLN A 517 -6.25 17.78 -31.43
N LYS A 518 -6.63 18.41 -32.50
CA LYS A 518 -7.92 18.95 -32.96
C LYS A 518 -8.23 20.43 -32.75
N ASN A 519 -7.85 21.12 -31.68
CA ASN A 519 -8.37 22.49 -31.47
C ASN A 519 -7.36 23.63 -31.36
N VAL A 520 -6.09 23.36 -31.53
CA VAL A 520 -5.04 24.41 -31.59
C VAL A 520 -5.24 25.36 -32.79
N VAL A 521 -5.80 24.83 -33.87
CA VAL A 521 -6.06 25.55 -35.11
C VAL A 521 -6.99 26.77 -34.91
N THR A 522 -7.85 26.76 -33.90
CA THR A 522 -8.83 27.83 -33.68
C THR A 522 -8.31 29.03 -32.93
N ARG A 523 -7.19 28.94 -32.17
CA ARG A 523 -6.68 30.05 -31.37
C ARG A 523 -5.38 30.69 -31.85
N LEU A 524 -4.58 29.97 -32.62
CA LEU A 524 -3.38 30.52 -33.27
C LEU A 524 -3.69 30.81 -34.75
N LYS A 525 -4.66 31.68 -35.02
CA LYS A 525 -4.85 32.25 -36.35
C LYS A 525 -3.56 32.90 -36.80
N GLY A 526 -2.82 32.26 -37.69
CA GLY A 526 -1.54 32.76 -38.24
C GLY A 526 -0.37 31.78 -38.18
N PHE A 527 -0.47 30.64 -37.47
CA PHE A 527 0.58 29.64 -37.37
C PHE A 527 0.13 28.28 -37.94
N GLU A 528 0.02 28.19 -39.26
CA GLU A 528 -0.41 26.94 -39.93
C GLU A 528 0.59 25.78 -39.76
N ASN A 529 1.85 26.06 -39.45
CA ASN A 529 2.92 25.08 -39.35
C ASN A 529 3.39 24.77 -37.91
N HIS A 530 2.62 25.10 -36.89
CA HIS A 530 3.02 24.92 -35.48
C HIS A 530 3.39 23.47 -35.11
N LYS A 531 2.75 22.45 -35.73
CA LYS A 531 3.11 21.05 -35.53
C LYS A 531 4.51 20.74 -36.05
N GLN A 532 4.83 21.25 -37.24
CA GLN A 532 6.15 21.04 -37.85
C GLN A 532 7.23 21.74 -37.05
N ILE A 533 6.94 22.94 -36.49
CA ILE A 533 7.85 23.66 -35.61
C ILE A 533 8.06 22.85 -34.31
N GLY A 534 7.00 22.33 -33.71
CA GLY A 534 7.09 21.49 -32.50
C GLY A 534 7.89 20.21 -32.74
N TYR A 535 7.67 19.51 -33.84
CA TYR A 535 8.48 18.34 -34.22
C TYR A 535 9.92 18.71 -34.54
N GLY A 536 10.15 19.91 -35.15
CA GLY A 536 11.48 20.44 -35.39
C GLY A 536 12.25 20.70 -34.09
N ILE A 537 11.59 21.26 -33.06
CA ILE A 537 12.17 21.49 -31.74
C ILE A 537 12.51 20.16 -31.06
N ILE A 538 11.59 19.18 -31.08
CA ILE A 538 11.85 17.85 -30.53
C ILE A 538 13.00 17.16 -31.27
N GLY A 539 13.06 17.28 -32.60
CA GLY A 539 14.14 16.74 -33.40
C GLY A 539 15.49 17.39 -33.08
N LEU A 540 15.49 18.72 -32.85
CA LEU A 540 16.66 19.46 -32.44
C LEU A 540 17.13 19.04 -31.04
N ASP A 541 16.22 18.84 -30.09
CA ASP A 541 16.54 18.39 -28.74
C ASP A 541 17.11 16.97 -28.74
N VAL A 542 16.54 16.06 -29.52
CA VAL A 542 17.11 14.71 -29.72
C VAL A 542 18.50 14.80 -30.31
N LEU A 543 18.71 15.66 -31.29
CA LEU A 543 20.02 15.86 -31.92
C LEU A 543 21.04 16.44 -30.93
N LEU A 544 20.65 17.46 -30.17
CA LEU A 544 21.48 18.05 -29.12
C LEU A 544 21.78 17.04 -28.00
N PHE A 545 20.79 16.24 -27.62
CA PHE A 545 20.97 15.15 -26.67
C PHE A 545 22.01 14.13 -27.16
N VAL A 546 21.93 13.73 -28.42
CA VAL A 546 22.89 12.79 -29.04
C VAL A 546 24.28 13.43 -29.12
N MET A 547 24.38 14.69 -29.52
CA MET A 547 25.66 15.41 -29.62
C MET A 547 26.33 15.57 -28.25
N VAL A 548 25.56 15.88 -27.21
CA VAL A 548 26.05 15.98 -25.83
C VAL A 548 26.45 14.57 -25.32
N ALA A 549 25.69 13.52 -25.67
CA ALA A 549 26.01 12.13 -25.34
C ALA A 549 27.34 11.63 -25.90
N VAL A 550 27.66 12.08 -27.11
CA VAL A 550 28.88 11.64 -27.82
C VAL A 550 30.12 12.42 -27.34
N ASN A 551 29.94 13.66 -26.88
CA ASN A 551 31.08 14.61 -26.73
C ASN A 551 31.52 14.87 -25.29
N THR A 552 30.82 14.37 -24.25
CA THR A 552 31.13 14.76 -22.87
C THR A 552 31.28 13.57 -21.93
N GLY A 553 32.23 13.68 -21.02
CA GLY A 553 32.29 12.84 -19.83
C GLY A 553 31.01 12.97 -18.99
N SER A 554 30.63 11.91 -18.37
CA SER A 554 29.31 11.53 -17.85
C SER A 554 28.50 12.59 -17.06
N LEU A 555 29.12 13.51 -16.30
CA LEU A 555 28.37 14.43 -15.42
C LEU A 555 27.79 15.65 -16.15
N SER A 556 28.54 16.23 -17.10
CA SER A 556 28.09 17.39 -17.87
C SER A 556 26.98 17.03 -18.87
N PHE A 557 26.92 15.79 -19.32
CA PHE A 557 25.91 15.28 -20.24
C PHE A 557 24.50 15.33 -19.67
N LEU A 558 24.29 14.83 -18.45
CA LEU A 558 22.93 14.74 -17.90
C LEU A 558 22.46 16.01 -17.24
N MET A 559 23.35 16.83 -16.69
CA MET A 559 22.98 18.20 -16.34
C MET A 559 22.53 18.98 -17.57
N SER A 560 23.22 18.83 -18.70
CA SER A 560 22.83 19.46 -19.97
C SER A 560 21.54 18.87 -20.52
N ALA A 561 21.33 17.56 -20.44
CA ALA A 561 20.09 16.91 -20.83
C ALA A 561 18.92 17.30 -19.93
N ALA A 562 19.11 17.37 -18.61
CA ALA A 562 18.10 17.85 -17.66
C ALA A 562 17.75 19.31 -17.90
N ILE A 563 18.74 20.17 -18.16
CA ILE A 563 18.54 21.59 -18.51
C ILE A 563 17.80 21.71 -19.83
N LEU A 564 18.15 20.93 -20.86
CA LEU A 564 17.44 20.91 -22.14
C LEU A 564 15.99 20.47 -21.96
N ILE A 565 15.72 19.39 -21.22
CA ILE A 565 14.35 18.93 -20.93
C ILE A 565 13.57 20.02 -20.17
N VAL A 566 14.18 20.66 -19.17
CA VAL A 566 13.54 21.74 -18.39
C VAL A 566 13.28 22.99 -19.24
N LEU A 567 14.15 23.30 -20.17
CA LEU A 567 13.97 24.45 -21.08
C LEU A 567 12.99 24.14 -22.22
N THR A 568 12.97 22.91 -22.71
CA THR A 568 12.09 22.49 -23.81
C THR A 568 10.66 22.28 -23.36
N VAL A 569 10.43 21.80 -22.14
CA VAL A 569 9.07 21.59 -21.59
C VAL A 569 8.23 22.87 -21.67
N PRO A 570 8.66 24.07 -21.23
CA PRO A 570 7.89 25.30 -21.39
C PRO A 570 7.61 25.67 -22.85
N VAL A 571 8.57 25.44 -23.75
CA VAL A 571 8.42 25.71 -25.19
C VAL A 571 7.40 24.79 -25.81
N VAL A 572 7.52 23.48 -25.54
CA VAL A 572 6.56 22.45 -25.99
C VAL A 572 5.17 22.74 -25.40
N VAL A 573 5.09 23.13 -24.13
CA VAL A 573 3.82 23.57 -23.50
C VAL A 573 3.19 24.74 -24.23
N THR A 574 3.99 25.76 -24.59
CA THR A 574 3.49 26.97 -25.26
C THR A 574 2.97 26.65 -26.66
N TYR A 575 3.67 25.85 -27.42
CA TYR A 575 3.30 25.48 -28.79
C TYR A 575 2.25 24.37 -28.89
N PHE A 576 2.23 23.46 -27.94
CA PHE A 576 1.33 22.30 -27.92
C PHE A 576 0.26 22.34 -26.83
N GLY A 577 0.25 23.37 -25.99
CA GLY A 577 -0.49 23.45 -24.73
C GLY A 577 -1.98 23.76 -24.83
N HIS A 578 -2.66 23.49 -25.94
CA HIS A 578 -4.12 23.67 -26.01
C HIS A 578 -4.86 22.36 -25.72
N TYR A 579 -5.85 22.46 -24.84
CA TYR A 579 -6.41 21.32 -24.15
C TYR A 579 -7.92 21.25 -24.32
N ASP A 580 -8.39 20.18 -24.91
CA ASP A 580 -9.80 19.82 -24.79
C ASP A 580 -10.10 19.33 -23.37
N GLU A 581 -11.19 19.80 -22.78
CA GLU A 581 -11.78 19.18 -21.63
C GLU A 581 -12.29 17.81 -22.04
N VAL A 582 -11.47 16.79 -21.81
CA VAL A 582 -11.84 15.42 -22.17
C VAL A 582 -12.94 15.00 -21.21
N HIS A 583 -14.15 14.83 -21.71
CA HIS A 583 -15.32 14.39 -20.94
C HIS A 583 -15.06 13.07 -20.14
N HIS A 584 -14.07 12.30 -20.56
CA HIS A 584 -13.67 11.05 -19.90
C HIS A 584 -12.96 11.22 -18.54
N THR A 585 -12.57 12.45 -18.17
CA THR A 585 -11.84 12.68 -16.92
C THR A 585 -12.74 13.06 -15.75
N THR A 586 -14.04 13.21 -15.97
CA THR A 586 -14.97 13.67 -14.95
C THR A 586 -15.03 12.70 -13.77
N GLY A 587 -14.65 13.18 -12.60
CA GLY A 587 -14.58 12.39 -11.37
C GLY A 587 -13.34 11.51 -11.21
N LEU A 588 -12.42 11.49 -12.18
CA LEU A 588 -11.23 10.63 -12.17
C LEU A 588 -9.91 11.41 -11.97
N THR A 589 -10.00 12.71 -11.73
CA THR A 589 -8.88 13.57 -11.36
C THR A 589 -9.24 14.41 -10.16
N SER A 590 -8.24 14.90 -9.41
CA SER A 590 -8.44 15.82 -8.29
C SER A 590 -9.21 17.09 -8.67
N TRP A 591 -9.11 17.52 -9.94
CA TRP A 591 -9.78 18.72 -10.48
C TRP A 591 -11.26 18.51 -10.84
N THR A 592 -11.72 17.26 -10.94
CA THR A 592 -13.10 16.91 -11.33
C THR A 592 -13.83 16.13 -10.25
N MET A 593 -13.32 16.17 -9.04
CA MET A 593 -13.76 15.33 -7.91
C MET A 593 -15.17 15.68 -7.42
N GLU A 594 -15.58 16.95 -7.52
CA GLU A 594 -16.92 17.40 -7.12
C GLU A 594 -18.01 16.64 -7.88
N THR A 595 -17.84 16.48 -9.18
CA THR A 595 -18.77 15.68 -9.98
C THR A 595 -18.81 14.21 -9.59
N ALA A 596 -17.68 13.65 -9.13
CA ALA A 596 -17.65 12.28 -8.60
C ALA A 596 -18.44 12.17 -7.29
N ARG A 597 -18.29 13.18 -6.43
CA ARG A 597 -19.02 13.28 -5.17
C ARG A 597 -20.52 13.38 -5.38
N GLU A 598 -20.98 14.24 -6.30
CA GLU A 598 -22.39 14.35 -6.67
C GLU A 598 -22.97 13.02 -7.20
N ARG A 599 -22.25 12.34 -8.07
CA ARG A 599 -22.65 11.01 -8.58
C ARG A 599 -22.71 9.95 -7.49
N PHE A 600 -21.77 9.99 -6.57
CA PHE A 600 -21.71 9.04 -5.45
C PHE A 600 -22.91 9.23 -4.51
N LYS A 601 -23.26 10.48 -4.21
CA LYS A 601 -24.37 10.85 -3.35
C LYS A 601 -25.75 10.77 -4.05
N GLY A 602 -25.76 10.69 -5.37
CA GLY A 602 -26.99 10.59 -6.16
C GLY A 602 -27.78 11.91 -6.31
N SER A 603 -27.31 13.01 -5.71
CA SER A 603 -27.94 14.34 -5.77
C SER A 603 -26.91 15.45 -5.84
N LYS A 604 -27.37 16.70 -6.07
CA LYS A 604 -26.51 17.87 -5.84
C LYS A 604 -26.05 17.89 -4.40
N VAL A 605 -24.79 18.26 -4.22
CA VAL A 605 -24.16 18.28 -2.90
C VAL A 605 -24.93 19.19 -1.95
N ASN A 606 -25.55 18.59 -0.92
CA ASN A 606 -26.15 19.31 0.18
C ASN A 606 -25.26 19.08 1.42
N ASP A 607 -24.36 20.01 1.67
CA ASP A 607 -23.37 19.92 2.76
C ASP A 607 -23.92 20.38 4.13
N ALA A 608 -25.26 20.58 4.23
CA ALA A 608 -25.86 20.90 5.51
C ALA A 608 -25.79 19.68 6.44
N GLU A 609 -24.94 19.74 7.43
CA GLU A 609 -24.87 18.75 8.51
C GLU A 609 -26.17 18.75 9.30
N GLY A 610 -26.75 17.58 9.48
CA GLY A 610 -27.98 17.38 10.24
C GLY A 610 -27.74 16.50 11.47
N ASP A 611 -28.80 16.26 12.24
CA ASP A 611 -28.73 15.41 13.43
C ASP A 611 -28.57 13.93 13.04
N ILE A 612 -27.92 13.16 13.89
CA ILE A 612 -27.99 11.71 13.88
C ILE A 612 -29.28 11.30 14.57
N VAL A 613 -30.15 10.55 13.89
CA VAL A 613 -31.47 10.18 14.37
C VAL A 613 -31.48 8.69 14.80
N GLU A 614 -32.08 8.41 15.93
CA GLU A 614 -32.34 7.04 16.39
C GLU A 614 -33.70 6.58 15.91
N LEU A 615 -33.77 5.42 15.24
CA LEU A 615 -34.95 4.92 14.58
C LEU A 615 -35.23 3.46 14.94
N ASN A 616 -36.51 3.13 15.19
CA ASN A 616 -36.97 1.77 15.07
C ASN A 616 -37.05 1.41 13.58
N TRP A 617 -37.15 0.15 13.26
CA TRP A 617 -37.23 -0.27 11.87
C TRP A 617 -38.31 -1.34 11.63
N LYS A 618 -38.89 -1.30 10.44
CA LYS A 618 -39.89 -2.24 9.96
C LYS A 618 -39.50 -2.71 8.55
N ILE A 619 -39.83 -3.97 8.26
CA ILE A 619 -39.66 -4.50 6.91
C ILE A 619 -40.84 -4.02 6.05
N ALA A 620 -40.53 -3.47 4.89
CA ALA A 620 -41.52 -3.06 3.91
C ALA A 620 -41.07 -3.50 2.50
N GLU A 621 -42.01 -3.65 1.60
CA GLU A 621 -41.70 -3.84 0.19
C GLU A 621 -41.06 -2.58 -0.38
N GLY A 622 -40.01 -2.76 -1.19
CA GLY A 622 -39.26 -1.66 -1.81
C GLY A 622 -38.30 -2.17 -2.86
N GLU A 623 -37.87 -1.30 -3.74
CA GLU A 623 -36.92 -1.63 -4.80
C GLU A 623 -35.55 -1.02 -4.52
N GLY A 624 -34.51 -1.82 -4.79
CA GLY A 624 -33.13 -1.36 -4.78
C GLY A 624 -32.61 -0.97 -3.40
N ASN A 625 -31.82 0.11 -3.35
CA ASN A 625 -31.13 0.56 -2.13
C ASN A 625 -31.83 1.78 -1.47
N ILE A 626 -33.16 1.85 -1.58
CA ILE A 626 -33.96 2.96 -1.06
C ILE A 626 -34.51 2.59 0.32
N VAL A 627 -34.42 3.52 1.26
CA VAL A 627 -35.08 3.46 2.57
C VAL A 627 -36.01 4.65 2.75
N ARG A 628 -37.04 4.51 3.54
CA ARG A 628 -38.03 5.56 3.77
C ARG A 628 -38.08 5.93 5.25
N LEU A 629 -37.95 7.21 5.55
CA LEU A 629 -38.06 7.83 6.87
C LEU A 629 -39.25 8.80 6.89
N SER A 630 -39.61 9.27 8.09
CA SER A 630 -40.61 10.34 8.18
C SER A 630 -40.06 11.66 7.66
N ASP A 631 -40.99 12.56 7.22
CA ASP A 631 -40.61 13.90 6.80
C ASP A 631 -39.96 14.70 7.95
N ASN A 632 -40.42 14.49 9.18
CA ASN A 632 -39.84 15.11 10.39
C ASN A 632 -38.39 14.65 10.65
N ASP A 633 -38.12 13.34 10.57
CA ASP A 633 -36.76 12.78 10.73
C ASP A 633 -35.83 13.27 9.62
N MET A 634 -36.32 13.31 8.35
CA MET A 634 -35.54 13.84 7.23
C MET A 634 -35.22 15.33 7.41
N LYS A 635 -36.12 16.14 7.93
CA LYS A 635 -35.88 17.55 8.23
C LYS A 635 -34.83 17.73 9.33
N ARG A 636 -34.89 16.96 10.41
CA ARG A 636 -33.87 16.96 11.47
C ARG A 636 -32.49 16.62 10.92
N MET A 637 -32.42 15.64 10.00
CA MET A 637 -31.20 15.23 9.31
C MET A 637 -30.78 16.21 8.19
N LYS A 638 -31.56 17.25 7.91
CA LYS A 638 -31.38 18.15 6.77
C LYS A 638 -31.17 17.38 5.45
N ALA A 639 -31.89 16.28 5.28
CA ALA A 639 -31.78 15.37 4.18
C ALA A 639 -32.95 15.52 3.19
N ASN A 640 -32.64 15.33 1.90
CA ASN A 640 -33.64 15.30 0.84
C ASN A 640 -33.74 13.89 0.24
N ALA A 641 -34.86 13.58 -0.40
CA ALA A 641 -34.95 12.35 -1.19
C ALA A 641 -33.86 12.32 -2.26
N GLY A 642 -33.14 11.17 -2.35
CA GLY A 642 -31.98 11.00 -3.21
C GLY A 642 -30.62 11.21 -2.50
N ASP A 643 -30.58 11.81 -1.33
CA ASP A 643 -29.34 11.92 -0.53
C ASP A 643 -28.88 10.53 -0.03
N LEU A 644 -27.58 10.38 0.17
CA LEU A 644 -27.01 9.14 0.70
C LEU A 644 -27.18 9.08 2.21
N LEU A 645 -27.59 7.91 2.70
CA LEU A 645 -27.80 7.59 4.10
C LEU A 645 -26.86 6.47 4.55
N TYR A 646 -26.27 6.63 5.73
CA TYR A 646 -25.64 5.54 6.46
C TYR A 646 -26.54 5.10 7.61
N LEU A 647 -26.94 3.83 7.61
CA LEU A 647 -27.80 3.22 8.61
C LEU A 647 -27.01 2.16 9.37
N CYS A 648 -26.92 2.29 10.69
CA CYS A 648 -26.08 1.43 11.53
C CYS A 648 -26.81 1.00 12.81
N ASP A 649 -26.48 -0.17 13.38
CA ASP A 649 -26.91 -0.55 14.73
C ASP A 649 -26.48 0.55 15.72
N LYS A 650 -27.39 1.02 16.57
CA LYS A 650 -27.17 2.08 17.56
C LYS A 650 -25.86 1.93 18.34
N ARG A 651 -25.47 0.69 18.64
CA ARG A 651 -24.25 0.41 19.41
C ARG A 651 -22.98 0.58 18.58
N LYS A 652 -23.07 1.01 17.31
CA LYS A 652 -21.95 1.13 16.37
C LYS A 652 -21.07 -0.13 16.39
N TRP A 653 -21.73 -1.28 16.43
CA TRP A 653 -21.16 -2.59 16.63
C TRP A 653 -19.96 -2.86 15.74
N LEU A 654 -18.84 -3.12 16.38
CA LEU A 654 -17.56 -3.44 15.76
C LEU A 654 -17.23 -2.53 14.55
N GLY A 655 -17.19 -1.22 14.81
CA GLY A 655 -16.76 -0.24 13.81
C GLY A 655 -17.62 -0.16 12.57
N GLY A 656 -18.91 -0.52 12.67
CA GLY A 656 -19.85 -0.44 11.55
C GLY A 656 -20.12 -1.77 10.86
N LEU A 657 -19.72 -2.91 11.41
CA LEU A 657 -20.00 -4.24 10.82
C LEU A 657 -21.51 -4.48 10.56
N LYS A 658 -22.38 -3.94 11.44
CA LYS A 658 -23.83 -3.99 11.29
C LYS A 658 -24.37 -2.69 10.75
N SER A 659 -24.18 -2.43 9.46
CA SER A 659 -24.62 -1.23 8.78
C SER A 659 -24.84 -1.44 7.29
N ILE A 660 -25.52 -0.48 6.67
CA ILE A 660 -25.67 -0.36 5.21
C ILE A 660 -25.55 1.09 4.79
N HIS A 661 -25.18 1.30 3.53
CA HIS A 661 -25.50 2.52 2.80
C HIS A 661 -26.82 2.36 2.07
N ALA A 662 -27.64 3.38 2.12
CA ALA A 662 -28.91 3.44 1.43
C ALA A 662 -29.15 4.86 0.90
N VAL A 663 -30.24 5.06 0.18
CA VAL A 663 -30.65 6.36 -0.36
C VAL A 663 -31.98 6.73 0.28
N PHE A 664 -32.13 8.00 0.69
CA PHE A 664 -33.41 8.52 1.19
C PHE A 664 -34.45 8.46 0.09
N GLY A 665 -35.54 7.75 0.35
CA GLY A 665 -36.73 7.70 -0.52
C GLY A 665 -37.75 8.77 -0.20
N THR A 666 -38.95 8.60 -0.72
CA THR A 666 -40.11 9.43 -0.38
C THR A 666 -40.48 9.25 1.08
N PRO A 667 -40.74 10.36 1.83
CA PRO A 667 -41.09 10.27 3.24
C PRO A 667 -42.40 9.51 3.50
N HIS A 668 -42.58 9.05 4.73
CA HIS A 668 -43.84 8.49 5.26
C HIS A 668 -44.22 9.22 6.55
N ASP A 669 -45.39 8.89 7.13
CA ASP A 669 -45.99 9.66 8.24
C ASP A 669 -45.63 9.13 9.64
N GLU A 670 -44.88 8.02 9.76
CA GLU A 670 -44.53 7.39 11.06
C GLU A 670 -43.19 7.88 11.57
N ASP A 671 -43.19 8.84 12.51
CA ASP A 671 -41.97 9.37 13.11
C ASP A 671 -41.20 8.34 13.90
N GLY A 672 -39.86 8.46 13.90
CA GLY A 672 -38.96 7.57 14.62
C GLY A 672 -38.85 6.14 14.07
N THR A 673 -39.34 5.91 12.84
CA THR A 673 -39.33 4.59 12.18
C THR A 673 -38.70 4.67 10.80
N VAL A 674 -37.81 3.73 10.46
CA VAL A 674 -37.28 3.56 9.10
C VAL A 674 -37.83 2.29 8.47
N TYR A 675 -38.30 2.39 7.24
CA TYR A 675 -38.73 1.24 6.44
C TYR A 675 -37.57 0.75 5.57
N ILE A 676 -37.21 -0.53 5.76
CA ILE A 676 -36.13 -1.22 5.06
C ILE A 676 -36.65 -2.49 4.40
N THR A 677 -35.97 -2.97 3.38
CA THR A 677 -36.28 -4.25 2.73
C THR A 677 -35.66 -5.44 3.49
N GLU A 678 -36.17 -6.63 3.23
CA GLU A 678 -35.58 -7.86 3.78
C GLU A 678 -34.11 -8.06 3.33
N GLU A 679 -33.79 -7.65 2.09
CA GLU A 679 -32.42 -7.67 1.57
C GLU A 679 -31.51 -6.71 2.34
N GLN A 680 -31.99 -5.49 2.62
CA GLN A 680 -31.26 -4.51 3.42
C GLN A 680 -31.07 -4.98 4.88
N GLN A 681 -32.08 -5.58 5.49
CA GLN A 681 -31.96 -6.18 6.82
C GLN A 681 -30.87 -7.24 6.84
N LYS A 682 -30.89 -8.17 5.87
CA LYS A 682 -29.87 -9.23 5.75
C LYS A 682 -28.49 -8.64 5.44
N GLY A 683 -28.41 -7.68 4.53
CA GLY A 683 -27.16 -7.00 4.16
C GLY A 683 -26.53 -6.24 5.33
N GLY A 684 -27.37 -5.54 6.11
CA GLY A 684 -26.95 -4.77 7.29
C GLY A 684 -26.72 -5.63 8.55
N LEU A 685 -27.02 -6.91 8.52
CA LEU A 685 -26.95 -7.81 9.70
C LEU A 685 -27.81 -7.29 10.86
N PHE A 686 -28.93 -6.61 10.57
CA PHE A 686 -29.78 -6.02 11.59
C PHE A 686 -30.60 -7.08 12.34
N VAL A 687 -30.67 -6.92 13.65
CA VAL A 687 -31.34 -7.86 14.55
C VAL A 687 -32.68 -7.25 14.98
N THR A 688 -33.76 -8.02 14.87
CA THR A 688 -35.10 -7.61 15.26
C THR A 688 -35.13 -7.09 16.71
N GLY A 689 -35.87 -5.98 16.90
CA GLY A 689 -36.00 -5.32 18.21
C GLY A 689 -34.78 -4.45 18.60
N ARG A 690 -33.84 -4.18 17.70
CA ARG A 690 -32.72 -3.26 17.93
C ARG A 690 -32.96 -1.94 17.22
N VAL A 691 -32.60 -0.85 17.90
CA VAL A 691 -32.64 0.50 17.37
C VAL A 691 -31.47 0.73 16.42
N LEU A 692 -31.73 1.40 15.31
CA LEU A 692 -30.73 1.84 14.34
C LEU A 692 -30.45 3.33 14.49
N THR A 693 -29.27 3.76 14.14
CA THR A 693 -28.90 5.17 13.94
C THR A 693 -28.85 5.46 12.45
N ALA A 694 -29.47 6.55 12.04
CA ALA A 694 -29.45 7.07 10.68
C ALA A 694 -28.63 8.36 10.65
N GLU A 695 -27.70 8.45 9.71
CA GLU A 695 -26.81 9.60 9.52
C GLU A 695 -26.78 9.95 8.02
N LYS A 696 -27.00 11.23 7.68
CA LYS A 696 -26.83 11.67 6.30
C LYS A 696 -25.34 11.64 5.95
N GLU A 697 -24.97 10.99 4.87
CA GLU A 697 -23.60 10.93 4.40
C GLU A 697 -23.21 12.23 3.68
N MET A 698 -22.11 12.87 4.16
CA MET A 698 -21.65 14.18 3.70
C MET A 698 -20.69 14.09 2.50
#